data_87ceac72fe09d3dbb5c026889d042580
#
_entry.id   87ceac72fe09d3dbb5c026889d042580
#
_cell.length_a   1.000
_cell.length_b   1.000
_cell.length_c   1.000
_cell.angle_alpha   90.00
_cell.angle_beta   90.00
_cell.angle_gamma   90.00
#
_symmetry.space_group_name_H-M   'P 1'
#
loop_
_entity.id
_entity.type
_entity.pdbx_description
1 polymer ?
#
loop_
_entity_poly.entity_id
_entity_poly.type
_entity_poly.pdbx_seq_one_letter_code
_entity_poly.pdbx_strand_id
1 'polypeptide(L)'
;MADIDFSPLAEDTLSTFSEIADNAMHKLSSENSTGADSFASGNTFTGNQAFKTLASIKHSNHEQLVNLSKEPAIARLIVEDDKKKQRIIYIARNANLPLSSGKLFASYRSPLGRLAEVALGEEAKAHLDGLDQLFNVIEKTSLRPNKEAGDWDSSQTQYRHYDKGTYSIKSLRALLPTIDSDSADELDQLLEQPEIEGSVLAGISHQVRTAMGLRDQPILDKFQGEIFRLPLDSQLFILGPPGTGKTTTLIKRLGQKLDIEYLEAEEKRLAETYKNQIPHQSSWIMFTPSNLLKNYLKEAFNREQVPASDSHIKTWVSFRNDIARNTLGILRTANGGKFTLKNELYNLAPAVIEDSSRWYESFENFHEQRLKDQLRDGVIIATTAAPDNVAIVSENLKELGNGIESRKLIDIYRDLEMYEDAFKSALNDSKTLAEKLLKQERNRLFNNDKEIFSRLANHLENLQQENEPDEEELFDDDEQNNASTLNSTAIQSAVKAYLASLRALARTKYQKRSMPKSSRSSSIIQFLEASIPSDDVLFEIGKHISFQNGLRRFVNSHKRYVVDIPTSYRNFRKDKKIVKQFYNTEVTSSSQLSSIELDIIILLMLRQSKQLMVQGYVAKSLDEAKYSYLAVISNLFKNQIMVDEATDFSMLQLACMESLTSLKSKSFFACGDFNQRIKSSGIRNQQQLSWISPHISVKSIQLVYRQSRTLNAFAGELLREQGGDLSALGVVPEESNHIGVKPVLCENSGPDRSINWIAERIIEVERVVQQLPTIAVLVSSEDEVRLIAEKLSSCLEGVNLRVVACEGGEVLGEGTDIRVFDVKHIKGLEFEAVFFAGIDKMARDKPDLFDRYFYVGTTRAATYLGLVCYGSLPVSLEPLRNSFDSSWQA
;
A
#
# COMPACT_ATOMS: atom_id res chain seq x y z
N MET A 1 -31.02 -34.77 -23.51
CA MET A 1 -29.61 -34.37 -23.23
C MET A 1 -28.82 -35.68 -23.16
N ALA A 2 -27.69 -35.82 -23.81
CA ALA A 2 -26.93 -37.08 -23.70
C ALA A 2 -26.47 -37.17 -22.23
N ASP A 3 -26.81 -38.29 -21.56
CA ASP A 3 -26.30 -38.57 -20.22
C ASP A 3 -24.79 -38.65 -20.27
N ILE A 4 -24.13 -37.64 -19.72
CA ILE A 4 -22.67 -37.64 -19.59
C ILE A 4 -22.36 -38.44 -18.36
N ASP A 5 -21.67 -39.57 -18.55
CA ASP A 5 -21.14 -40.34 -17.44
C ASP A 5 -19.88 -39.64 -16.88
N PHE A 6 -19.94 -39.18 -15.63
CA PHE A 6 -18.83 -38.53 -14.92
C PHE A 6 -18.06 -39.52 -14.01
N SER A 7 -18.45 -40.80 -13.93
CA SER A 7 -17.77 -41.78 -13.10
C SER A 7 -16.29 -41.91 -13.46
N PRO A 8 -15.87 -41.91 -14.76
CA PRO A 8 -14.45 -42.00 -15.12
C PRO A 8 -13.65 -40.76 -14.68
N LEU A 9 -14.29 -39.58 -14.68
CA LEU A 9 -13.66 -38.35 -14.18
C LEU A 9 -13.44 -38.45 -12.67
N ALA A 10 -14.43 -38.96 -11.91
CA ALA A 10 -14.34 -39.11 -10.48
C ALA A 10 -13.23 -40.11 -10.09
N GLU A 11 -13.23 -41.29 -10.72
CA GLU A 11 -12.24 -42.35 -10.48
C GLU A 11 -10.80 -41.90 -10.76
N ASP A 12 -10.58 -41.25 -11.93
CA ASP A 12 -9.29 -40.71 -12.34
C ASP A 12 -8.80 -39.60 -11.38
N THR A 13 -9.70 -38.69 -10.98
CA THR A 13 -9.36 -37.56 -10.13
C THR A 13 -9.03 -37.99 -8.69
N LEU A 14 -9.85 -38.83 -8.08
CA LEU A 14 -9.69 -39.21 -6.69
C LEU A 14 -8.49 -40.13 -6.51
N SER A 15 -8.21 -41.05 -7.46
CA SER A 15 -6.98 -41.87 -7.46
C SER A 15 -5.74 -40.99 -7.59
N THR A 16 -5.77 -39.98 -8.43
CA THR A 16 -4.64 -39.03 -8.60
C THR A 16 -4.42 -38.19 -7.35
N PHE A 17 -5.49 -37.77 -6.62
CA PHE A 17 -5.33 -37.09 -5.34
C PHE A 17 -4.56 -37.92 -4.33
N SER A 18 -4.87 -39.25 -4.24
CA SER A 18 -4.14 -40.17 -3.37
C SER A 18 -2.68 -40.24 -3.78
N GLU A 19 -2.39 -40.45 -5.07
CA GLU A 19 -1.02 -40.51 -5.60
C GLU A 19 -0.19 -39.26 -5.27
N ILE A 20 -0.77 -38.06 -5.47
CA ILE A 20 -0.09 -36.79 -5.19
C ILE A 20 0.17 -36.62 -3.70
N ALA A 21 -0.83 -36.88 -2.86
CA ALA A 21 -0.72 -36.75 -1.42
C ALA A 21 0.29 -37.72 -0.81
N ASP A 22 0.28 -39.00 -1.26
CA ASP A 22 1.21 -40.01 -0.80
C ASP A 22 2.65 -39.69 -1.23
N ASN A 23 2.87 -39.26 -2.47
CA ASN A 23 4.17 -38.81 -2.95
C ASN A 23 4.68 -37.57 -2.16
N ALA A 24 3.81 -36.64 -1.81
CA ALA A 24 4.16 -35.50 -0.98
C ALA A 24 4.56 -35.93 0.45
N MET A 25 3.79 -36.81 1.08
CA MET A 25 4.10 -37.36 2.40
C MET A 25 5.38 -38.16 2.42
N HIS A 26 5.63 -38.97 1.39
CA HIS A 26 6.87 -39.73 1.25
C HIS A 26 8.10 -38.83 1.16
N LYS A 27 8.02 -37.75 0.38
CA LYS A 27 9.09 -36.74 0.33
C LYS A 27 9.30 -36.01 1.66
N LEU A 28 8.25 -35.66 2.36
CA LEU A 28 8.32 -35.05 3.70
C LEU A 28 9.03 -35.98 4.70
N SER A 29 8.74 -37.27 4.67
CA SER A 29 9.39 -38.26 5.55
C SER A 29 10.86 -38.44 5.20
N SER A 30 11.22 -38.41 3.92
CA SER A 30 12.63 -38.58 3.47
C SER A 30 13.48 -37.36 3.78
N GLU A 31 12.93 -36.14 3.71
CA GLU A 31 13.62 -34.88 4.07
C GLU A 31 13.93 -34.82 5.57
N ASN A 32 13.06 -35.34 6.42
CA ASN A 32 13.30 -35.40 7.87
C ASN A 32 14.43 -36.31 8.26
N SER A 33 14.74 -37.34 7.45
CA SER A 33 15.83 -38.29 7.69
C SER A 33 17.22 -37.78 7.27
N THR A 34 17.30 -36.81 6.37
CA THR A 34 18.56 -36.23 5.84
C THR A 34 18.97 -34.92 6.54
N GLY A 35 18.17 -34.43 7.46
CA GLY A 35 18.37 -33.11 8.08
C GLY A 35 19.61 -32.99 8.96
N ALA A 36 20.12 -34.05 9.55
CA ALA A 36 21.28 -34.00 10.45
C ALA A 36 22.64 -33.95 9.72
N ASP A 37 22.77 -34.63 8.58
CA ASP A 37 24.04 -34.72 7.85
C ASP A 37 24.33 -33.53 6.92
N SER A 38 23.32 -32.79 6.47
CA SER A 38 23.51 -31.61 5.59
C SER A 38 24.01 -30.36 6.35
N PHE A 39 23.87 -30.31 7.68
CA PHE A 39 24.43 -29.22 8.49
C PHE A 39 25.93 -29.40 8.77
N ALA A 40 26.44 -30.62 8.67
CA ALA A 40 27.84 -30.94 8.94
C ALA A 40 28.79 -30.64 7.76
N SER A 41 28.28 -30.52 6.54
CA SER A 41 29.11 -30.33 5.33
C SER A 41 29.16 -28.87 4.85
N GLY A 42 28.49 -27.95 5.54
CA GLY A 42 28.52 -26.50 5.27
C GLY A 42 29.83 -25.87 5.70
N ASN A 43 30.77 -25.73 4.79
CA ASN A 43 32.05 -25.10 4.99
C ASN A 43 31.87 -23.66 5.50
N THR A 44 32.67 -23.25 6.49
CA THR A 44 32.65 -21.97 7.24
C THR A 44 32.87 -20.71 6.41
N PHE A 45 32.89 -20.78 5.08
CA PHE A 45 33.17 -19.67 4.16
C PHE A 45 31.96 -19.07 3.42
N THR A 46 30.78 -19.63 3.55
CA THR A 46 29.58 -19.05 2.94
C THR A 46 28.86 -18.16 3.97
N GLY A 47 28.80 -16.88 3.69
CA GLY A 47 28.28 -15.86 4.60
C GLY A 47 26.82 -16.11 5.04
N ASN A 48 26.45 -15.52 6.19
CA ASN A 48 25.15 -15.60 6.87
C ASN A 48 23.89 -15.41 5.95
N GLN A 49 24.04 -14.78 4.80
CA GLN A 49 22.98 -14.54 3.83
C GLN A 49 22.63 -15.80 2.99
N ALA A 50 23.64 -16.56 2.56
CA ALA A 50 23.43 -17.80 1.81
C ALA A 50 22.73 -18.87 2.68
N PHE A 51 23.08 -18.93 3.97
CA PHE A 51 22.42 -19.80 4.93
C PHE A 51 20.95 -19.44 5.17
N LYS A 52 20.63 -18.14 5.28
CA LYS A 52 19.25 -17.67 5.42
C LYS A 52 18.42 -17.97 4.18
N THR A 53 19.00 -17.82 3.00
CA THR A 53 18.34 -18.12 1.73
C THR A 53 18.07 -19.62 1.57
N LEU A 54 19.05 -20.48 1.90
CA LEU A 54 18.87 -21.94 1.88
C LEU A 54 17.83 -22.42 2.92
N ALA A 55 17.84 -21.83 4.10
CA ALA A 55 16.84 -22.14 5.14
C ALA A 55 15.42 -21.71 4.71
N SER A 56 15.29 -20.55 4.06
CA SER A 56 14.00 -20.09 3.56
C SER A 56 13.47 -20.93 2.40
N ILE A 57 14.35 -21.39 1.50
CA ILE A 57 13.98 -22.29 0.39
C ILE A 57 13.53 -23.66 0.93
N LYS A 58 14.27 -24.24 1.91
CA LYS A 58 13.88 -25.50 2.54
C LYS A 58 12.55 -25.38 3.26
N HIS A 59 12.33 -24.28 3.99
CA HIS A 59 11.06 -24.04 4.69
C HIS A 59 9.90 -23.89 3.69
N SER A 60 10.09 -23.15 2.61
CA SER A 60 9.10 -23.01 1.54
C SER A 60 8.78 -24.34 0.86
N ASN A 61 9.77 -25.17 0.56
CA ASN A 61 9.55 -26.48 -0.04
C ASN A 61 8.79 -27.41 0.92
N HIS A 62 9.15 -27.39 2.20
CA HIS A 62 8.44 -28.17 3.22
C HIS A 62 6.96 -27.76 3.33
N GLU A 63 6.68 -26.46 3.40
CA GLU A 63 5.30 -25.94 3.42
C GLU A 63 4.53 -26.33 2.14
N GLN A 64 5.17 -26.29 0.98
CA GLN A 64 4.56 -26.69 -0.29
C GLN A 64 4.16 -28.17 -0.27
N LEU A 65 5.01 -29.05 0.24
CA LEU A 65 4.72 -30.48 0.35
C LEU A 65 3.60 -30.76 1.37
N VAL A 66 3.60 -30.06 2.52
CA VAL A 66 2.51 -30.14 3.50
C VAL A 66 1.17 -29.70 2.88
N ASN A 67 1.18 -28.65 2.06
CA ASN A 67 -0.02 -28.18 1.40
C ASN A 67 -0.50 -29.16 0.31
N LEU A 68 0.42 -29.76 -0.47
CA LEU A 68 0.07 -30.81 -1.44
C LEU A 68 -0.57 -32.04 -0.78
N SER A 69 -0.16 -32.40 0.43
CA SER A 69 -0.78 -33.50 1.17
C SER A 69 -2.22 -33.21 1.61
N LYS A 70 -2.64 -31.91 1.60
CA LYS A 70 -3.98 -31.44 1.98
C LYS A 70 -4.82 -31.00 0.78
N GLU A 71 -4.19 -30.37 -0.22
CA GLU A 71 -4.80 -29.88 -1.47
C GLU A 71 -3.97 -30.40 -2.67
N PRO A 72 -4.18 -31.67 -3.10
CA PRO A 72 -3.35 -32.29 -4.14
C PRO A 72 -3.39 -31.57 -5.48
N ALA A 73 -4.56 -31.16 -5.95
CA ALA A 73 -4.72 -30.41 -7.18
C ALA A 73 -5.93 -29.47 -7.14
N ILE A 74 -5.82 -28.32 -7.77
CA ILE A 74 -6.89 -27.32 -7.92
C ILE A 74 -7.59 -27.38 -9.28
N ALA A 75 -6.96 -28.03 -10.26
CA ALA A 75 -7.51 -28.21 -11.59
C ALA A 75 -7.03 -29.49 -12.26
N ARG A 76 -7.86 -29.99 -13.17
CA ARG A 76 -7.56 -31.00 -14.18
C ARG A 76 -7.88 -30.43 -15.55
N LEU A 77 -6.96 -30.57 -16.50
CA LEU A 77 -7.11 -30.15 -17.88
C LEU A 77 -6.93 -31.34 -18.81
N ILE A 78 -7.72 -31.36 -19.88
CA ILE A 78 -7.42 -32.15 -21.09
C ILE A 78 -7.01 -31.16 -22.17
N VAL A 79 -5.80 -31.31 -22.67
CA VAL A 79 -5.24 -30.51 -23.75
C VAL A 79 -4.84 -31.39 -24.91
N GLU A 80 -4.93 -30.85 -26.12
CA GLU A 80 -4.49 -31.49 -27.35
C GLU A 80 -3.25 -30.78 -27.88
N ASP A 81 -2.18 -31.55 -28.15
CA ASP A 81 -0.93 -31.03 -28.72
C ASP A 81 -1.03 -30.90 -30.26
N ASP A 82 -0.01 -30.33 -30.89
CA ASP A 82 0.09 -30.13 -32.35
C ASP A 82 -0.07 -31.45 -33.16
N LYS A 83 0.12 -32.61 -32.51
CA LYS A 83 -0.01 -33.95 -33.11
C LYS A 83 -1.39 -34.56 -32.82
N LYS A 84 -2.33 -33.78 -32.34
CA LYS A 84 -3.68 -34.24 -31.92
C LYS A 84 -3.65 -35.30 -30.82
N LYS A 85 -2.59 -35.34 -30.02
CA LYS A 85 -2.50 -36.25 -28.89
C LYS A 85 -3.09 -35.54 -27.66
N GLN A 86 -4.05 -36.15 -27.02
CA GLN A 86 -4.62 -35.68 -25.78
C GLN A 86 -3.68 -36.00 -24.60
N ARG A 87 -3.51 -35.01 -23.71
CA ARG A 87 -2.75 -35.13 -22.49
C ARG A 87 -3.58 -34.64 -21.32
N ILE A 88 -3.50 -35.32 -20.19
CA ILE A 88 -4.12 -34.93 -18.93
C ILE A 88 -3.09 -34.20 -18.10
N ILE A 89 -3.43 -32.98 -17.62
CA ILE A 89 -2.57 -32.19 -16.78
C ILE A 89 -3.32 -31.91 -15.48
N TYR A 90 -2.71 -32.30 -14.36
CA TYR A 90 -3.16 -31.87 -13.04
C TYR A 90 -2.37 -30.65 -12.58
N ILE A 91 -3.05 -29.68 -12.01
CA ILE A 91 -2.45 -28.42 -11.62
C ILE A 91 -2.64 -28.23 -10.12
N ALA A 92 -1.51 -28.05 -9.42
CA ALA A 92 -1.48 -27.66 -8.02
C ALA A 92 -1.32 -26.15 -7.88
N ARG A 93 -1.65 -25.61 -6.72
CA ARG A 93 -1.56 -24.17 -6.43
C ARG A 93 -0.12 -23.65 -6.56
N ASN A 94 0.86 -24.31 -5.98
CA ASN A 94 2.24 -23.80 -5.90
C ASN A 94 3.37 -24.83 -6.08
N ALA A 95 3.07 -26.10 -6.10
CA ALA A 95 4.12 -27.14 -6.09
C ALA A 95 4.15 -27.95 -7.39
N ASN A 96 5.28 -28.59 -7.65
CA ASN A 96 5.46 -29.51 -8.76
C ASN A 96 6.03 -30.82 -8.26
N LEU A 97 5.39 -31.95 -8.63
CA LEU A 97 5.82 -33.30 -8.31
C LEU A 97 5.67 -34.20 -9.54
N PRO A 98 6.65 -35.05 -9.86
CA PRO A 98 6.47 -36.06 -10.91
C PRO A 98 5.44 -37.11 -10.46
N LEU A 99 4.50 -37.45 -11.34
CA LEU A 99 3.54 -38.53 -11.16
C LEU A 99 4.03 -39.81 -11.85
N SER A 100 3.78 -40.94 -11.22
CA SER A 100 4.15 -42.27 -11.76
C SER A 100 3.22 -42.73 -12.87
N SER A 101 1.99 -42.17 -12.92
CA SER A 101 0.93 -42.56 -13.85
C SER A 101 1.10 -42.07 -15.29
N GLY A 102 2.19 -41.35 -15.61
CA GLY A 102 2.42 -40.76 -16.94
C GLY A 102 1.55 -39.52 -17.21
N LYS A 103 0.80 -39.07 -16.25
CA LYS A 103 0.04 -37.79 -16.27
C LYS A 103 0.99 -36.62 -16.01
N LEU A 104 0.71 -35.48 -16.61
CA LEU A 104 1.47 -34.27 -16.34
C LEU A 104 0.97 -33.61 -15.06
N PHE A 105 1.90 -33.11 -14.28
CA PHE A 105 1.61 -32.35 -13.07
C PHE A 105 2.39 -31.04 -13.07
N ALA A 106 1.73 -29.91 -12.77
CA ALA A 106 2.35 -28.62 -12.84
C ALA A 106 1.85 -27.68 -11.74
N SER A 107 2.72 -26.77 -11.31
CA SER A 107 2.30 -25.62 -10.50
C SER A 107 1.51 -24.64 -11.35
N TYR A 108 0.45 -24.06 -10.80
CA TYR A 108 -0.32 -22.97 -11.43
C TYR A 108 0.55 -21.77 -11.83
N ARG A 109 1.64 -21.52 -11.08
CA ARG A 109 2.61 -20.44 -11.35
C ARG A 109 3.53 -20.75 -12.55
N SER A 110 3.64 -22.01 -12.97
CA SER A 110 4.51 -22.45 -14.07
C SER A 110 3.91 -22.12 -15.44
N PRO A 111 4.71 -22.06 -16.50
CA PRO A 111 4.21 -21.88 -17.87
C PRO A 111 3.14 -22.91 -18.28
N LEU A 112 3.31 -24.18 -17.88
CA LEU A 112 2.34 -25.23 -18.18
C LEU A 112 1.05 -25.08 -17.36
N GLY A 113 1.16 -24.63 -16.10
CA GLY A 113 -0.01 -24.40 -15.25
C GLY A 113 -0.90 -23.27 -15.74
N ARG A 114 -0.33 -22.32 -16.50
CA ARG A 114 -1.08 -21.20 -17.11
C ARG A 114 -2.09 -21.63 -18.17
N LEU A 115 -2.02 -22.86 -18.69
CA LEU A 115 -3.02 -23.41 -19.59
C LEU A 115 -4.43 -23.45 -18.95
N ALA A 116 -4.49 -23.47 -17.61
CA ALA A 116 -5.77 -23.38 -16.90
C ALA A 116 -6.53 -22.07 -17.12
N GLU A 117 -5.85 -20.98 -17.50
CA GLU A 117 -6.48 -19.67 -17.78
C GLU A 117 -6.96 -19.52 -19.20
N VAL A 118 -6.43 -20.33 -20.13
CA VAL A 118 -6.76 -20.28 -21.57
C VAL A 118 -8.22 -20.67 -21.78
N ALA A 119 -8.98 -19.96 -22.62
CA ALA A 119 -10.38 -20.31 -22.91
C ALA A 119 -10.48 -21.70 -23.59
N LEU A 120 -11.61 -22.36 -23.42
CA LEU A 120 -11.88 -23.63 -24.11
C LEU A 120 -11.86 -23.42 -25.64
N GLY A 121 -11.16 -24.31 -26.35
CA GLY A 121 -10.99 -24.23 -27.79
C GLY A 121 -9.94 -23.21 -28.25
N GLU A 122 -9.29 -22.48 -27.36
CA GLU A 122 -8.16 -21.59 -27.70
C GLU A 122 -6.82 -22.34 -27.57
N GLU A 123 -5.90 -21.94 -28.47
CA GLU A 123 -4.52 -22.46 -28.47
C GLU A 123 -3.58 -21.55 -27.68
N ALA A 124 -2.72 -22.14 -26.89
CA ALA A 124 -1.68 -21.42 -26.16
C ALA A 124 -0.35 -22.15 -26.17
N LYS A 125 0.75 -21.41 -26.19
CA LYS A 125 2.11 -21.96 -26.09
C LYS A 125 2.44 -22.24 -24.63
N ALA A 126 2.96 -23.42 -24.37
CA ALA A 126 3.56 -23.78 -23.08
C ALA A 126 4.87 -24.53 -23.26
N HIS A 127 5.77 -24.35 -22.32
CA HIS A 127 7.08 -25.02 -22.32
C HIS A 127 6.95 -26.40 -21.69
N LEU A 128 7.26 -27.45 -22.44
CA LEU A 128 7.25 -28.82 -21.99
C LEU A 128 8.47 -29.55 -22.54
N ASP A 129 9.19 -30.30 -21.70
CA ASP A 129 10.37 -31.10 -22.07
C ASP A 129 11.47 -30.31 -22.83
N GLY A 130 11.66 -29.04 -22.45
CA GLY A 130 12.67 -28.17 -23.09
C GLY A 130 12.25 -27.56 -24.41
N LEU A 131 11.01 -27.75 -24.87
CA LEU A 131 10.47 -27.27 -26.13
C LEU A 131 9.17 -26.45 -25.91
N ASP A 132 9.00 -25.40 -26.67
CA ASP A 132 7.75 -24.68 -26.74
C ASP A 132 6.77 -25.44 -27.64
N GLN A 133 5.67 -25.88 -27.07
CA GLN A 133 4.60 -26.62 -27.78
C GLN A 133 3.30 -25.81 -27.73
N LEU A 134 2.49 -25.99 -28.78
CA LEU A 134 1.15 -25.39 -28.84
C LEU A 134 0.14 -26.40 -28.29
N PHE A 135 -0.75 -25.94 -27.42
CA PHE A 135 -1.79 -26.75 -26.80
C PHE A 135 -3.15 -26.12 -27.00
N ASN A 136 -4.13 -26.91 -27.42
CA ASN A 136 -5.53 -26.53 -27.43
C ASN A 136 -6.22 -27.08 -26.19
N VAL A 137 -6.95 -26.26 -25.44
CA VAL A 137 -7.63 -26.67 -24.21
C VAL A 137 -9.03 -27.16 -24.52
N ILE A 138 -9.26 -28.47 -24.34
CA ILE A 138 -10.54 -29.12 -24.62
C ILE A 138 -11.44 -29.17 -23.38
N GLU A 139 -10.87 -29.51 -22.22
CA GLU A 139 -11.61 -29.67 -20.98
C GLU A 139 -10.89 -28.97 -19.84
N LYS A 140 -11.68 -28.37 -18.95
CA LYS A 140 -11.24 -27.79 -17.69
C LYS A 140 -12.14 -28.24 -16.57
N THR A 141 -11.55 -28.83 -15.56
CA THR A 141 -12.23 -29.19 -14.33
C THR A 141 -11.58 -28.47 -13.18
N SER A 142 -12.31 -27.56 -12.53
CA SER A 142 -11.86 -26.91 -11.28
C SER A 142 -12.19 -27.82 -10.11
N LEU A 143 -11.20 -28.09 -9.28
CA LEU A 143 -11.25 -29.07 -8.19
C LEU A 143 -11.15 -28.39 -6.84
N ARG A 144 -11.83 -28.95 -5.83
CA ARG A 144 -11.73 -28.57 -4.41
C ARG A 144 -11.57 -29.81 -3.56
N PRO A 145 -10.33 -30.30 -3.44
CA PRO A 145 -10.04 -31.48 -2.66
C PRO A 145 -10.45 -31.32 -1.20
N ASN A 146 -11.12 -32.30 -0.67
CA ASN A 146 -11.40 -32.47 0.76
C ASN A 146 -11.24 -33.95 1.12
N LYS A 147 -11.05 -34.23 2.40
CA LYS A 147 -10.86 -35.59 2.90
C LYS A 147 -11.86 -35.84 4.01
N GLU A 148 -12.80 -36.76 3.77
CA GLU A 148 -13.82 -37.15 4.72
C GLU A 148 -13.65 -38.61 5.10
N ALA A 149 -13.67 -38.92 6.39
CA ALA A 149 -13.47 -40.27 6.93
C ALA A 149 -12.23 -41.02 6.43
N GLY A 150 -11.21 -40.28 5.96
CA GLY A 150 -9.98 -40.87 5.44
C GLY A 150 -9.87 -40.94 3.90
N ASP A 151 -10.96 -40.75 3.21
CA ASP A 151 -11.06 -40.84 1.75
C ASP A 151 -11.13 -39.46 1.09
N TRP A 152 -10.59 -39.38 -0.13
CA TRP A 152 -10.64 -38.14 -0.90
C TRP A 152 -11.97 -37.92 -1.58
N ASP A 153 -12.39 -36.64 -1.61
CA ASP A 153 -13.48 -36.15 -2.45
C ASP A 153 -13.05 -34.81 -3.09
N SER A 154 -13.83 -34.37 -4.04
CA SER A 154 -13.79 -32.98 -4.55
C SER A 154 -15.17 -32.39 -4.50
N SER A 155 -15.38 -31.50 -3.53
CA SER A 155 -16.65 -30.82 -3.36
C SER A 155 -16.82 -29.68 -4.37
N GLN A 156 -18.06 -29.52 -4.88
CA GLN A 156 -18.43 -28.42 -5.80
C GLN A 156 -17.49 -28.26 -7.00
N THR A 157 -17.18 -29.37 -7.62
CA THR A 157 -16.34 -29.46 -8.82
C THR A 157 -17.05 -28.78 -9.99
N GLN A 158 -16.34 -27.93 -10.74
CA GLN A 158 -16.86 -27.29 -11.95
C GLN A 158 -16.20 -27.94 -13.18
N TYR A 159 -16.98 -28.67 -13.94
CA TYR A 159 -16.57 -29.31 -15.19
C TYR A 159 -16.98 -28.42 -16.36
N ARG A 160 -16.06 -28.15 -17.28
CA ARG A 160 -16.29 -27.41 -18.51
C ARG A 160 -15.62 -28.13 -19.68
N HIS A 161 -16.36 -28.36 -20.74
CA HIS A 161 -15.85 -29.00 -21.93
C HIS A 161 -16.34 -28.25 -23.18
N TYR A 162 -15.48 -28.14 -24.17
CA TYR A 162 -15.77 -27.40 -25.40
C TYR A 162 -17.07 -27.82 -26.06
N ASP A 163 -17.33 -29.14 -26.24
CA ASP A 163 -18.53 -29.67 -26.89
C ASP A 163 -19.64 -30.07 -25.91
N LYS A 164 -19.30 -30.45 -24.67
CA LYS A 164 -20.28 -31.02 -23.73
C LYS A 164 -20.91 -29.99 -22.78
N GLY A 165 -20.39 -28.75 -22.78
CA GLY A 165 -20.92 -27.67 -21.95
C GLY A 165 -20.35 -27.63 -20.54
N THR A 166 -21.05 -26.91 -19.64
CA THR A 166 -20.63 -26.63 -18.28
C THR A 166 -21.54 -27.33 -17.27
N TYR A 167 -20.95 -27.97 -16.26
CA TYR A 167 -21.66 -28.68 -15.19
C TYR A 167 -21.01 -28.40 -13.84
N SER A 168 -21.83 -28.32 -12.81
CA SER A 168 -21.40 -28.27 -11.39
C SER A 168 -21.74 -29.57 -10.72
N ILE A 169 -20.75 -30.21 -10.10
CA ILE A 169 -20.85 -31.51 -9.44
C ILE A 169 -20.65 -31.27 -7.93
N LYS A 170 -21.60 -31.64 -7.10
CA LYS A 170 -21.56 -31.40 -5.65
C LYS A 170 -20.46 -32.21 -4.96
N SER A 171 -20.29 -33.47 -5.32
CA SER A 171 -19.27 -34.40 -4.83
C SER A 171 -18.88 -35.36 -5.95
N LEU A 172 -17.57 -35.49 -6.22
CA LEU A 172 -17.07 -36.46 -7.18
C LEU A 172 -17.22 -37.89 -6.63
N ARG A 173 -17.04 -38.07 -5.34
CA ARG A 173 -17.17 -39.38 -4.70
C ARG A 173 -18.57 -39.97 -4.80
N ALA A 174 -19.59 -39.14 -4.68
CA ALA A 174 -21.00 -39.58 -4.82
C ALA A 174 -21.33 -40.14 -6.21
N LEU A 175 -20.47 -39.96 -7.21
CA LEU A 175 -20.60 -40.48 -8.56
C LEU A 175 -19.98 -41.89 -8.74
N LEU A 176 -19.22 -42.35 -7.75
CA LEU A 176 -18.64 -43.68 -7.79
C LEU A 176 -19.66 -44.73 -7.32
N PRO A 177 -19.75 -45.87 -8.02
CA PRO A 177 -20.66 -46.94 -7.58
C PRO A 177 -20.21 -47.45 -6.19
N THR A 178 -21.12 -47.46 -5.25
CA THR A 178 -20.90 -48.07 -3.92
C THR A 178 -20.73 -49.57 -4.09
N ILE A 179 -19.49 -50.05 -3.92
CA ILE A 179 -19.21 -51.51 -3.88
C ILE A 179 -19.39 -51.97 -2.43
N ASP A 180 -20.63 -52.05 -1.95
CA ASP A 180 -20.93 -52.85 -0.77
C ASP A 180 -21.52 -54.18 -1.22
N SER A 181 -20.65 -55.18 -1.15
CA SER A 181 -20.83 -56.48 -1.72
C SER A 181 -21.49 -57.48 -0.74
N ASP A 182 -22.53 -57.22 -0.03
CA ASP A 182 -23.22 -58.35 0.64
C ASP A 182 -24.69 -58.15 1.09
N SER A 183 -25.38 -57.06 0.72
CA SER A 183 -26.84 -57.01 0.91
C SER A 183 -27.44 -55.90 0.02
N ALA A 184 -27.52 -56.18 -1.25
CA ALA A 184 -28.25 -55.32 -2.17
C ALA A 184 -29.75 -55.55 -1.99
N ASP A 185 -30.40 -54.76 -1.17
CA ASP A 185 -31.83 -54.53 -1.33
C ASP A 185 -32.00 -53.66 -2.58
N GLU A 186 -32.66 -54.22 -3.60
CA GLU A 186 -33.02 -53.50 -4.83
C GLU A 186 -33.78 -52.18 -4.57
N LEU A 187 -34.32 -52.02 -3.37
CA LEU A 187 -35.07 -50.85 -2.94
C LEU A 187 -34.12 -49.70 -2.58
N ASP A 188 -32.93 -49.95 -2.00
CA ASP A 188 -31.95 -48.92 -1.67
C ASP A 188 -31.27 -48.37 -2.92
N GLN A 189 -31.01 -49.21 -3.94
CA GLN A 189 -30.52 -48.76 -5.25
C GLN A 189 -31.53 -47.87 -5.99
N LEU A 190 -32.83 -48.09 -5.85
CA LEU A 190 -33.87 -47.24 -6.41
C LEU A 190 -34.06 -45.89 -5.67
N LEU A 191 -33.68 -45.84 -4.40
CA LEU A 191 -33.70 -44.61 -3.58
C LEU A 191 -32.45 -43.75 -3.75
N GLU A 192 -31.32 -44.35 -4.10
CA GLU A 192 -30.07 -43.62 -4.38
C GLU A 192 -30.03 -42.90 -5.75
N GLN A 193 -30.80 -43.38 -6.75
CA GLN A 193 -30.86 -42.75 -8.09
C GLN A 193 -31.28 -41.26 -8.07
N PRO A 194 -32.24 -40.80 -7.25
CA PRO A 194 -32.59 -39.39 -7.14
C PRO A 194 -31.48 -38.53 -6.52
N GLU A 195 -30.64 -39.09 -5.65
CA GLU A 195 -29.50 -38.35 -5.07
C GLU A 195 -28.39 -38.13 -6.09
N ILE A 196 -28.15 -39.10 -6.99
CA ILE A 196 -27.14 -38.96 -8.07
C ILE A 196 -27.59 -37.92 -9.10
N GLU A 197 -28.85 -37.91 -9.50
CA GLU A 197 -29.39 -36.89 -10.42
C GLU A 197 -29.36 -35.48 -9.80
N GLY A 198 -29.54 -35.35 -8.50
CA GLY A 198 -29.40 -34.07 -7.76
C GLY A 198 -27.95 -33.61 -7.51
N SER A 199 -26.95 -34.47 -7.74
CA SER A 199 -25.53 -34.15 -7.49
C SER A 199 -24.84 -33.45 -8.66
N VAL A 200 -25.42 -33.53 -9.89
CA VAL A 200 -24.89 -32.92 -11.11
C VAL A 200 -25.88 -31.88 -11.64
N LEU A 201 -25.46 -30.63 -11.71
CA LEU A 201 -26.27 -29.51 -12.18
C LEU A 201 -25.66 -28.89 -13.43
N ALA A 202 -26.46 -28.67 -14.46
CA ALA A 202 -25.99 -27.91 -15.64
C ALA A 202 -25.69 -26.44 -15.26
N GLY A 203 -24.60 -25.90 -15.78
CA GLY A 203 -24.15 -24.54 -15.48
C GLY A 203 -23.26 -24.40 -14.22
N ILE A 204 -22.96 -23.17 -13.87
CA ILE A 204 -22.15 -22.82 -12.67
C ILE A 204 -23.11 -22.59 -11.50
N SER A 205 -23.08 -23.46 -10.51
CA SER A 205 -23.90 -23.31 -9.30
C SER A 205 -23.29 -22.30 -8.33
N HIS A 206 -24.14 -21.56 -7.66
CA HIS A 206 -23.75 -20.65 -6.58
C HIS A 206 -23.40 -21.42 -5.33
N GLN A 207 -22.32 -21.01 -4.69
CA GLN A 207 -21.91 -21.53 -3.38
C GLN A 207 -22.29 -20.51 -2.30
N VAL A 208 -23.17 -20.92 -1.42
CA VAL A 208 -23.55 -20.12 -0.26
C VAL A 208 -22.34 -19.90 0.65
N ARG A 209 -22.18 -18.69 1.11
CA ARG A 209 -21.07 -18.31 1.99
C ARG A 209 -21.46 -18.50 3.44
N THR A 210 -20.70 -19.32 4.13
CA THR A 210 -20.86 -19.59 5.57
C THR A 210 -19.74 -18.99 6.41
N ALA A 211 -18.65 -18.55 5.79
CA ALA A 211 -17.52 -17.91 6.47
C ALA A 211 -17.14 -16.59 5.79
N MET A 212 -16.74 -15.64 6.60
CA MET A 212 -16.20 -14.37 6.11
C MET A 212 -14.80 -14.57 5.53
N GLY A 213 -14.49 -13.84 4.49
CA GLY A 213 -13.18 -13.89 3.83
C GLY A 213 -13.29 -13.59 2.34
N LEU A 214 -12.18 -13.43 1.66
CA LEU A 214 -12.16 -13.34 0.21
C LEU A 214 -12.51 -14.72 -0.40
N ARG A 215 -13.35 -14.71 -1.43
CA ARG A 215 -13.73 -15.95 -2.14
C ARG A 215 -12.47 -16.64 -2.67
N ASP A 216 -12.36 -17.94 -2.46
CA ASP A 216 -11.36 -18.75 -3.13
C ASP A 216 -11.74 -18.94 -4.61
N GLN A 217 -10.84 -18.47 -5.48
CA GLN A 217 -10.93 -18.67 -6.92
C GLN A 217 -9.66 -19.40 -7.35
N PRO A 218 -9.66 -20.74 -7.37
CA PRO A 218 -8.47 -21.52 -7.67
C PRO A 218 -7.87 -21.19 -9.04
N ILE A 219 -8.71 -20.96 -10.04
CA ILE A 219 -8.31 -20.64 -11.42
C ILE A 219 -8.87 -19.26 -11.78
N LEU A 220 -8.01 -18.41 -12.34
CA LEU A 220 -8.40 -17.11 -12.89
C LEU A 220 -9.13 -17.28 -14.23
N ASP A 221 -10.00 -16.32 -14.56
CA ASP A 221 -10.57 -16.23 -15.90
C ASP A 221 -9.55 -15.65 -16.91
N LYS A 222 -9.92 -15.62 -18.18
CA LYS A 222 -9.05 -15.12 -19.27
C LYS A 222 -8.56 -13.68 -19.02
N PHE A 223 -9.46 -12.78 -18.58
CA PHE A 223 -9.11 -11.37 -18.35
C PHE A 223 -8.20 -11.19 -17.15
N GLN A 224 -8.48 -11.91 -16.07
CA GLN A 224 -7.62 -11.96 -14.91
C GLN A 224 -6.26 -12.59 -15.24
N GLY A 225 -6.23 -13.64 -16.07
CA GLY A 225 -5.03 -14.31 -16.55
C GLY A 225 -4.12 -13.40 -17.38
N GLU A 226 -4.69 -12.50 -18.19
CA GLU A 226 -3.92 -11.47 -18.89
C GLU A 226 -3.20 -10.53 -17.93
N ILE A 227 -3.85 -10.13 -16.83
CA ILE A 227 -3.25 -9.27 -15.79
C ILE A 227 -2.16 -10.04 -15.03
N PHE A 228 -2.43 -11.28 -14.71
CA PHE A 228 -1.49 -12.16 -14.02
C PHE A 228 -0.16 -12.31 -14.78
N ARG A 229 -0.20 -12.35 -16.11
CA ARG A 229 0.96 -12.52 -17.00
C ARG A 229 1.75 -11.25 -17.30
N LEU A 230 1.26 -10.06 -16.94
CA LEU A 230 1.97 -8.82 -17.21
C LEU A 230 3.40 -8.83 -16.62
N PRO A 231 4.38 -8.24 -17.31
CA PRO A 231 5.77 -8.15 -16.84
C PRO A 231 5.89 -7.51 -15.46
N LEU A 232 7.01 -7.79 -14.77
CA LEU A 232 7.28 -7.29 -13.42
C LEU A 232 7.31 -5.75 -13.37
N ASP A 233 7.79 -5.08 -14.42
CA ASP A 233 7.92 -3.63 -14.50
C ASP A 233 6.65 -2.90 -14.96
N SER A 234 5.52 -3.59 -15.02
CA SER A 234 4.25 -2.99 -15.43
C SER A 234 3.64 -2.08 -14.35
N GLN A 235 2.93 -1.04 -14.81
CA GLN A 235 2.09 -0.21 -13.97
C GLN A 235 0.64 -0.33 -14.44
N LEU A 236 -0.25 -0.77 -13.55
CA LEU A 236 -1.63 -1.09 -13.90
C LEU A 236 -2.61 -0.62 -12.84
N PHE A 237 -3.75 -0.09 -13.30
CA PHE A 237 -4.96 0.08 -12.50
C PHE A 237 -6.04 -0.89 -13.01
N ILE A 238 -6.48 -1.79 -12.13
CA ILE A 238 -7.56 -2.74 -12.40
C ILE A 238 -8.87 -2.11 -11.99
N LEU A 239 -9.71 -1.81 -12.98
CA LEU A 239 -11.06 -1.28 -12.77
C LEU A 239 -12.07 -2.42 -12.83
N GLY A 240 -13.06 -2.40 -11.96
CA GLY A 240 -14.16 -3.37 -12.05
C GLY A 240 -15.09 -3.28 -10.85
N PRO A 241 -16.35 -3.74 -11.02
CA PRO A 241 -17.34 -3.75 -9.95
C PRO A 241 -16.98 -4.74 -8.84
N PRO A 242 -17.74 -4.75 -7.74
CA PRO A 242 -17.58 -5.72 -6.66
C PRO A 242 -17.70 -7.16 -7.16
N GLY A 243 -16.96 -8.08 -6.54
CA GLY A 243 -17.10 -9.50 -6.84
C GLY A 243 -16.45 -9.99 -8.14
N THR A 244 -15.64 -9.16 -8.81
CA THR A 244 -14.89 -9.54 -10.02
C THR A 244 -13.53 -10.17 -9.74
N GLY A 245 -13.14 -10.37 -8.47
CA GLY A 245 -11.87 -11.01 -8.12
C GLY A 245 -10.62 -10.15 -8.31
N LYS A 246 -10.74 -8.81 -8.34
CA LYS A 246 -9.60 -7.88 -8.48
C LYS A 246 -8.47 -8.15 -7.48
N THR A 247 -8.82 -8.21 -6.21
CA THR A 247 -7.87 -8.45 -5.11
C THR A 247 -7.21 -9.83 -5.22
N THR A 248 -7.99 -10.87 -5.55
CA THR A 248 -7.47 -12.23 -5.78
C THR A 248 -6.47 -12.25 -6.93
N THR A 249 -6.75 -11.53 -8.02
CA THR A 249 -5.83 -11.39 -9.17
C THR A 249 -4.51 -10.75 -8.76
N LEU A 250 -4.56 -9.69 -7.94
CA LEU A 250 -3.35 -9.03 -7.41
C LEU A 250 -2.51 -9.98 -6.55
N ILE A 251 -3.14 -10.72 -5.63
CA ILE A 251 -2.44 -11.64 -4.73
C ILE A 251 -1.77 -12.77 -5.52
N LYS A 252 -2.51 -13.40 -6.46
CA LYS A 252 -1.96 -14.48 -7.30
C LYS A 252 -0.79 -13.98 -8.15
N ARG A 253 -0.94 -12.81 -8.79
CA ARG A 253 0.15 -12.20 -9.55
C ARG A 253 1.37 -11.94 -8.67
N LEU A 254 1.19 -11.39 -7.49
CA LEU A 254 2.29 -11.17 -6.56
C LEU A 254 2.99 -12.49 -6.24
N GLY A 255 2.23 -13.52 -5.87
CA GLY A 255 2.79 -14.83 -5.56
C GLY A 255 3.64 -15.41 -6.69
N GLN A 256 3.20 -15.26 -7.94
CA GLN A 256 3.99 -15.68 -9.09
C GLN A 256 5.26 -14.84 -9.26
N LYS A 257 5.14 -13.49 -9.16
CA LYS A 257 6.27 -12.59 -9.40
C LYS A 257 7.29 -12.55 -8.25
N LEU A 258 6.96 -13.08 -7.09
CA LEU A 258 7.93 -13.28 -6.00
C LEU A 258 8.78 -14.53 -6.21
N ASP A 259 8.31 -15.49 -6.99
CA ASP A 259 9.03 -16.72 -7.27
C ASP A 259 10.01 -16.53 -8.45
N ILE A 260 11.28 -16.37 -8.11
CA ILE A 260 12.35 -16.09 -9.09
C ILE A 260 12.46 -17.21 -10.14
N GLU A 261 12.05 -18.44 -9.82
CA GLU A 261 12.11 -19.58 -10.72
C GLU A 261 11.23 -19.39 -11.96
N TYR A 262 10.04 -18.77 -11.76
CA TYR A 262 9.05 -18.53 -12.81
C TYR A 262 9.15 -17.16 -13.49
N LEU A 263 10.13 -16.33 -13.11
CA LEU A 263 10.40 -15.08 -13.80
C LEU A 263 11.07 -15.31 -15.15
N GLU A 264 10.73 -14.47 -16.13
CA GLU A 264 11.42 -14.42 -17.41
C GLU A 264 12.85 -13.84 -17.26
N ALA A 265 13.71 -14.05 -18.26
CA ALA A 265 15.12 -13.64 -18.18
C ALA A 265 15.30 -12.14 -17.92
N GLU A 266 14.44 -11.29 -18.51
CA GLU A 266 14.46 -9.86 -18.30
C GLU A 266 13.97 -9.49 -16.90
N GLU A 267 12.92 -10.15 -16.41
CA GLU A 267 12.39 -9.96 -15.07
C GLU A 267 13.39 -10.40 -13.99
N LYS A 268 14.13 -11.47 -14.21
CA LYS A 268 15.22 -11.90 -13.32
C LYS A 268 16.28 -10.83 -13.16
N ARG A 269 16.66 -10.15 -14.24
CA ARG A 269 17.59 -9.00 -14.16
C ARG A 269 17.03 -7.84 -13.35
N LEU A 270 15.73 -7.56 -13.44
CA LEU A 270 15.07 -6.53 -12.63
C LEU A 270 14.97 -6.92 -11.15
N ALA A 271 14.82 -8.21 -10.87
CA ALA A 271 14.75 -8.76 -9.52
C ALA A 271 16.13 -8.88 -8.84
N GLU A 272 17.23 -8.89 -9.60
CA GLU A 272 18.58 -8.94 -9.05
C GLU A 272 18.83 -7.78 -8.09
N THR A 273 19.22 -8.14 -6.87
CA THR A 273 19.48 -7.21 -5.78
C THR A 273 20.95 -6.83 -5.73
N TYR A 274 21.25 -5.54 -5.54
CA TYR A 274 22.62 -5.12 -5.20
C TYR A 274 22.99 -5.62 -3.79
N LYS A 275 24.27 -5.79 -3.53
CA LYS A 275 24.79 -6.05 -2.18
C LYS A 275 24.16 -5.03 -1.22
N ASN A 276 23.56 -5.50 -0.12
CA ASN A 276 22.91 -4.75 0.94
C ASN A 276 21.45 -4.30 0.71
N GLN A 277 20.76 -4.71 -0.35
CA GLN A 277 19.33 -4.43 -0.51
C GLN A 277 18.44 -5.58 0.01
N ILE A 278 17.16 -5.26 0.26
CA ILE A 278 16.16 -6.24 0.67
C ILE A 278 15.99 -7.28 -0.44
N PRO A 279 16.01 -8.60 -0.14
CA PRO A 279 15.77 -9.64 -1.13
C PRO A 279 14.47 -9.42 -1.89
N HIS A 280 14.43 -9.78 -3.17
CA HIS A 280 13.27 -9.59 -4.04
C HIS A 280 11.98 -10.15 -3.45
N GLN A 281 12.03 -11.35 -2.87
CA GLN A 281 10.90 -12.03 -2.21
C GLN A 281 10.31 -11.26 -1.03
N SER A 282 11.09 -10.37 -0.39
CA SER A 282 10.67 -9.53 0.72
C SER A 282 10.49 -8.06 0.30
N SER A 283 10.76 -7.73 -0.97
CA SER A 283 10.75 -6.35 -1.48
C SER A 283 9.39 -5.98 -2.09
N TRP A 284 8.34 -6.04 -1.28
CA TRP A 284 6.99 -5.68 -1.69
C TRP A 284 6.17 -5.10 -0.53
N ILE A 285 5.17 -4.30 -0.85
CA ILE A 285 4.16 -3.78 0.09
C ILE A 285 2.80 -3.75 -0.60
N MET A 286 1.76 -4.14 0.13
CA MET A 286 0.36 -3.94 -0.25
C MET A 286 -0.31 -2.95 0.70
N PHE A 287 -0.89 -1.89 0.13
CA PHE A 287 -1.66 -0.91 0.87
C PHE A 287 -3.16 -1.21 0.80
N THR A 288 -3.84 -1.01 1.92
CA THR A 288 -5.29 -1.15 2.06
C THR A 288 -5.86 0.01 2.90
N PRO A 289 -7.11 0.45 2.68
CA PRO A 289 -7.66 1.62 3.35
C PRO A 289 -7.96 1.40 4.85
N SER A 290 -8.13 0.16 5.31
CA SER A 290 -8.53 -0.14 6.69
C SER A 290 -7.79 -1.33 7.30
N ASN A 291 -7.72 -1.37 8.64
CA ASN A 291 -7.17 -2.51 9.38
C ASN A 291 -8.02 -3.77 9.20
N LEU A 292 -9.32 -3.60 9.03
CA LEU A 292 -10.25 -4.69 8.76
C LEU A 292 -9.85 -5.46 7.49
N LEU A 293 -9.74 -4.74 6.37
CA LEU A 293 -9.29 -5.33 5.10
C LEU A 293 -7.90 -5.94 5.18
N LYS A 294 -7.00 -5.35 5.97
CA LYS A 294 -5.67 -5.91 6.22
C LYS A 294 -5.74 -7.34 6.77
N ASN A 295 -6.65 -7.63 7.70
CA ASN A 295 -6.79 -8.96 8.28
C ASN A 295 -7.34 -9.98 7.25
N TYR A 296 -8.34 -9.60 6.48
CA TYR A 296 -8.86 -10.44 5.38
C TYR A 296 -7.83 -10.70 4.29
N LEU A 297 -7.04 -9.69 3.96
CA LEU A 297 -5.94 -9.87 3.00
C LEU A 297 -4.91 -10.88 3.51
N LYS A 298 -4.53 -10.84 4.79
CA LYS A 298 -3.59 -11.83 5.36
C LYS A 298 -4.09 -13.26 5.20
N GLU A 299 -5.37 -13.50 5.43
CA GLU A 299 -5.96 -14.82 5.24
C GLU A 299 -5.89 -15.28 3.77
N ALA A 300 -6.23 -14.39 2.84
CA ALA A 300 -6.13 -14.68 1.42
C ALA A 300 -4.68 -14.92 0.95
N PHE A 301 -3.72 -14.15 1.49
CA PHE A 301 -2.29 -14.36 1.23
C PHE A 301 -1.81 -15.72 1.73
N ASN A 302 -2.24 -16.13 2.94
CA ASN A 302 -1.89 -17.44 3.50
C ASN A 302 -2.42 -18.57 2.61
N ARG A 303 -3.64 -18.45 2.09
CA ARG A 303 -4.24 -19.42 1.17
C ARG A 303 -3.44 -19.55 -0.13
N GLU A 304 -2.96 -18.44 -0.67
CA GLU A 304 -2.12 -18.43 -1.86
C GLU A 304 -0.63 -18.70 -1.56
N GLN A 305 -0.30 -19.06 -0.32
CA GLN A 305 1.07 -19.36 0.14
C GLN A 305 2.06 -18.23 -0.18
N VAL A 306 1.62 -17.00 0.01
CA VAL A 306 2.47 -15.81 -0.07
C VAL A 306 2.71 -15.31 1.35
N PRO A 307 3.97 -15.35 1.85
CA PRO A 307 4.26 -14.90 3.20
C PRO A 307 3.86 -13.44 3.39
N ALA A 308 2.85 -13.19 4.21
CA ALA A 308 2.31 -11.87 4.46
C ALA A 308 2.32 -11.52 5.95
N SER A 309 3.24 -10.65 6.33
CA SER A 309 3.35 -10.12 7.68
C SER A 309 2.83 -8.67 7.76
N ASP A 310 2.77 -8.12 8.96
CA ASP A 310 2.47 -6.71 9.20
C ASP A 310 3.47 -5.73 8.57
N SER A 311 4.64 -6.23 8.19
CA SER A 311 5.62 -5.44 7.43
C SER A 311 5.25 -5.28 5.96
N HIS A 312 4.46 -6.21 5.41
CA HIS A 312 4.09 -6.25 4.00
C HIS A 312 2.70 -5.69 3.70
N ILE A 313 1.71 -5.94 4.57
CA ILE A 313 0.35 -5.41 4.40
C ILE A 313 0.13 -4.28 5.39
N LYS A 314 -0.08 -3.06 4.89
CA LYS A 314 -0.15 -1.84 5.70
C LYS A 314 -1.32 -0.95 5.31
N THR A 315 -1.83 -0.19 6.28
CA THR A 315 -2.64 0.97 5.97
C THR A 315 -1.73 2.16 5.66
N TRP A 316 -2.16 3.01 4.72
CA TRP A 316 -1.37 4.21 4.39
C TRP A 316 -1.13 5.11 5.60
N VAL A 317 -2.14 5.29 6.43
CA VAL A 317 -2.04 6.16 7.62
C VAL A 317 -0.93 5.69 8.58
N SER A 318 -0.88 4.39 8.86
CA SER A 318 0.17 3.81 9.73
C SER A 318 1.55 3.96 9.09
N PHE A 319 1.69 3.58 7.83
CA PHE A 319 2.96 3.64 7.10
C PHE A 319 3.46 5.08 6.95
N ARG A 320 2.60 6.00 6.52
CA ARG A 320 2.91 7.43 6.38
C ARG A 320 3.45 8.03 7.66
N ASN A 321 2.76 7.79 8.79
CA ASN A 321 3.15 8.35 10.09
C ASN A 321 4.49 7.78 10.56
N ASP A 322 4.76 6.51 10.29
CA ASP A 322 6.03 5.86 10.61
C ASP A 322 7.19 6.47 9.82
N ILE A 323 7.09 6.53 8.49
CA ILE A 323 8.16 7.09 7.66
C ILE A 323 8.39 8.58 7.90
N ALA A 324 7.33 9.34 8.18
CA ALA A 324 7.42 10.76 8.47
C ALA A 324 8.15 11.06 9.79
N ARG A 325 8.08 10.15 10.77
CA ARG A 325 8.80 10.26 12.06
C ARG A 325 10.20 9.69 11.98
N ASN A 326 10.32 8.46 11.51
CA ASN A 326 11.51 7.64 11.72
C ASN A 326 12.50 7.69 10.54
N THR A 327 12.02 8.01 9.32
CA THR A 327 12.87 8.00 8.12
C THR A 327 13.06 9.40 7.53
N LEU A 328 12.00 10.18 7.39
CA LEU A 328 12.02 11.47 6.69
C LEU A 328 12.22 12.68 7.64
N GLY A 329 12.12 12.50 8.95
CA GLY A 329 12.33 13.56 9.94
C GLY A 329 11.37 14.75 9.82
N ILE A 330 10.14 14.54 9.33
CA ILE A 330 9.13 15.58 9.15
C ILE A 330 8.41 15.87 10.47
N LEU A 331 7.92 14.82 11.11
CA LEU A 331 7.16 14.91 12.35
C LEU A 331 8.09 14.92 13.58
N ARG A 332 7.69 15.66 14.61
CA ARG A 332 8.47 15.80 15.85
C ARG A 332 8.64 14.48 16.59
N THR A 333 9.87 14.22 16.97
CA THR A 333 10.32 13.13 17.84
C THR A 333 11.33 13.70 18.86
N ALA A 334 11.80 12.88 19.80
CA ALA A 334 12.89 13.27 20.70
C ALA A 334 14.18 13.66 19.94
N ASN A 335 14.37 13.12 18.73
CA ASN A 335 15.57 13.31 17.92
C ASN A 335 15.44 14.41 16.85
N GLY A 336 14.34 15.17 16.82
CA GLY A 336 14.11 16.24 15.85
C GLY A 336 12.72 16.23 15.23
N GLY A 337 12.60 16.87 14.06
CA GLY A 337 11.36 17.06 13.33
C GLY A 337 10.74 18.43 13.57
N LYS A 338 10.00 18.92 12.56
CA LYS A 338 9.52 20.32 12.52
C LYS A 338 8.04 20.46 12.80
N PHE A 339 7.26 19.40 12.62
CA PHE A 339 5.80 19.47 12.61
C PHE A 339 5.14 18.50 13.59
N THR A 340 3.94 18.85 14.01
CA THR A 340 2.99 17.99 14.70
C THR A 340 1.79 17.72 13.79
N LEU A 341 1.33 16.47 13.73
CA LEU A 341 0.17 16.08 12.94
C LEU A 341 -1.12 16.41 13.72
N LYS A 342 -2.07 17.09 13.09
CA LYS A 342 -3.42 17.34 13.60
C LYS A 342 -4.44 16.91 12.56
N ASN A 343 -5.09 15.77 12.79
CA ASN A 343 -5.98 15.14 11.82
C ASN A 343 -7.26 15.96 11.52
N GLU A 344 -7.67 16.83 12.43
CA GLU A 344 -8.90 17.63 12.32
C GLU A 344 -8.69 19.01 11.67
N LEU A 345 -7.54 19.26 11.05
CA LEU A 345 -7.31 20.52 10.34
C LEU A 345 -7.92 20.45 8.92
N TYR A 346 -8.96 21.24 8.71
CA TYR A 346 -9.66 21.38 7.43
C TYR A 346 -9.40 22.76 6.81
N ASN A 347 -8.15 23.14 6.69
CA ASN A 347 -7.77 24.49 6.24
C ASN A 347 -7.73 24.65 4.71
N LEU A 348 -7.65 23.54 3.96
CA LEU A 348 -7.55 23.56 2.51
C LEU A 348 -8.91 23.78 1.85
N ALA A 349 -8.91 24.49 0.73
CA ALA A 349 -10.10 24.66 -0.09
C ALA A 349 -10.61 23.33 -0.65
N PRO A 350 -11.93 23.07 -0.72
CA PRO A 350 -12.47 21.81 -1.25
C PRO A 350 -11.94 21.45 -2.65
N ALA A 351 -11.78 22.44 -3.53
CA ALA A 351 -11.22 22.23 -4.86
C ALA A 351 -9.79 21.66 -4.85
N VAL A 352 -8.98 22.01 -3.83
CA VAL A 352 -7.63 21.48 -3.66
C VAL A 352 -7.66 20.02 -3.19
N ILE A 353 -8.67 19.66 -2.38
CA ILE A 353 -8.86 18.28 -1.91
C ILE A 353 -9.31 17.38 -3.07
N GLU A 354 -10.11 17.93 -3.99
CA GLU A 354 -10.61 17.22 -5.17
C GLU A 354 -9.55 17.03 -6.24
N ASP A 355 -8.74 18.07 -6.49
CA ASP A 355 -7.60 18.04 -7.42
C ASP A 355 -6.40 18.76 -6.82
N SER A 356 -5.48 17.99 -6.30
CA SER A 356 -4.27 18.49 -5.63
C SER A 356 -3.11 18.78 -6.59
N SER A 357 -3.27 18.56 -7.90
CA SER A 357 -2.18 18.66 -8.87
C SER A 357 -1.54 20.04 -8.90
N ARG A 358 -2.36 21.09 -9.04
CA ARG A 358 -1.88 22.49 -9.08
C ARG A 358 -1.23 22.93 -7.77
N TRP A 359 -1.74 22.42 -6.66
CA TRP A 359 -1.17 22.74 -5.35
C TRP A 359 0.21 22.08 -5.19
N TYR A 360 0.35 20.83 -5.60
CA TYR A 360 1.64 20.13 -5.63
C TYR A 360 2.65 20.84 -6.53
N GLU A 361 2.29 21.16 -7.77
CA GLU A 361 3.16 21.87 -8.72
C GLU A 361 3.58 23.26 -8.20
N SER A 362 2.65 23.97 -7.57
CA SER A 362 2.96 25.26 -6.94
C SER A 362 3.98 25.13 -5.80
N PHE A 363 3.85 24.07 -4.98
CA PHE A 363 4.81 23.81 -3.91
C PHE A 363 6.17 23.33 -4.42
N GLU A 364 6.20 22.45 -5.41
CA GLU A 364 7.43 21.99 -6.08
C GLU A 364 8.20 23.17 -6.67
N ASN A 365 7.53 24.04 -7.44
CA ASN A 365 8.12 25.24 -8.01
C ASN A 365 8.62 26.22 -6.94
N PHE A 366 7.87 26.41 -5.86
CA PHE A 366 8.29 27.25 -4.74
C PHE A 366 9.58 26.71 -4.09
N HIS A 367 9.67 25.40 -3.87
CA HIS A 367 10.85 24.78 -3.32
C HIS A 367 12.05 24.91 -4.25
N GLU A 368 11.88 24.64 -5.53
CA GLU A 368 12.94 24.79 -6.54
C GLU A 368 13.44 26.23 -6.62
N GLN A 369 12.54 27.22 -6.68
CA GLN A 369 12.91 28.62 -6.74
C GLN A 369 13.65 29.08 -5.49
N ARG A 370 13.21 28.66 -4.31
CA ARG A 370 13.88 28.95 -3.05
C ARG A 370 15.32 28.43 -3.02
N LEU A 371 15.55 27.22 -3.54
CA LEU A 371 16.90 26.67 -3.62
C LEU A 371 17.78 27.42 -4.66
N LYS A 372 17.20 27.81 -5.79
CA LYS A 372 17.90 28.65 -6.80
C LYS A 372 18.27 30.01 -6.20
N ASP A 373 17.35 30.65 -5.47
CA ASP A 373 17.61 31.91 -4.77
C ASP A 373 18.74 31.76 -3.75
N GLN A 374 18.75 30.65 -2.96
CA GLN A 374 19.84 30.39 -2.02
C GLN A 374 21.19 30.21 -2.72
N LEU A 375 21.25 29.51 -3.85
CA LEU A 375 22.48 29.36 -4.62
C LEU A 375 22.93 30.70 -5.21
N ARG A 376 22.02 31.49 -5.79
CA ARG A 376 22.32 32.83 -6.34
C ARG A 376 22.88 33.79 -5.27
N ASP A 377 22.22 33.85 -4.12
CA ASP A 377 22.71 34.64 -2.98
C ASP A 377 24.07 34.13 -2.51
N GLY A 378 24.28 32.79 -2.52
CA GLY A 378 25.54 32.15 -2.22
C GLY A 378 26.68 32.63 -3.14
N VAL A 379 26.45 32.70 -4.46
CA VAL A 379 27.40 33.26 -5.44
C VAL A 379 27.72 34.69 -5.07
N ILE A 380 26.71 35.56 -4.88
CA ILE A 380 26.92 36.98 -4.59
C ILE A 380 27.74 37.15 -3.29
N ILE A 381 27.36 36.46 -2.20
CA ILE A 381 28.05 36.57 -0.91
C ILE A 381 29.49 36.05 -1.02
N ALA A 382 29.69 34.87 -1.57
CA ALA A 382 31.02 34.26 -1.63
C ALA A 382 31.97 35.03 -2.57
N THR A 383 31.51 35.48 -3.73
CA THR A 383 32.37 36.26 -4.67
C THR A 383 32.69 37.63 -4.11
N THR A 384 31.79 38.27 -3.36
CA THR A 384 32.05 39.59 -2.74
C THR A 384 33.04 39.49 -1.57
N ALA A 385 32.96 38.40 -0.79
CA ALA A 385 33.78 38.17 0.40
C ALA A 385 35.01 37.28 0.12
N ALA A 386 35.30 36.97 -1.14
CA ALA A 386 36.40 36.08 -1.48
C ALA A 386 37.76 36.63 -1.00
N PRO A 387 38.59 35.86 -0.28
CA PRO A 387 39.98 36.16 0.00
C PRO A 387 40.81 36.11 -1.28
N ASP A 388 41.91 36.85 -1.33
CA ASP A 388 42.71 37.01 -2.54
C ASP A 388 43.36 35.70 -3.05
N ASN A 389 43.50 34.72 -2.18
CA ASN A 389 44.06 33.38 -2.46
C ASN A 389 43.09 32.37 -3.06
N VAL A 390 41.80 32.71 -3.29
CA VAL A 390 40.76 31.81 -3.79
C VAL A 390 40.18 32.24 -5.14
N ALA A 391 40.99 32.86 -6.02
CA ALA A 391 40.55 33.38 -7.32
C ALA A 391 39.81 32.31 -8.17
N ILE A 392 40.36 31.07 -8.23
CA ILE A 392 39.77 29.95 -9.02
C ILE A 392 38.36 29.60 -8.48
N VAL A 393 38.19 29.54 -7.17
CA VAL A 393 36.88 29.25 -6.56
C VAL A 393 35.88 30.35 -6.90
N SER A 394 36.32 31.61 -6.90
CA SER A 394 35.47 32.74 -7.24
C SER A 394 35.05 32.73 -8.73
N GLU A 395 35.92 32.29 -9.63
CA GLU A 395 35.62 32.14 -11.04
C GLU A 395 34.60 31.01 -11.29
N ASN A 396 34.83 29.84 -10.71
CA ASN A 396 33.90 28.71 -10.75
C ASN A 396 32.50 29.09 -10.23
N LEU A 397 32.43 29.88 -9.14
CA LEU A 397 31.15 30.35 -8.59
C LEU A 397 30.42 31.31 -9.55
N LYS A 398 31.17 32.19 -10.25
CA LYS A 398 30.57 33.09 -11.25
C LYS A 398 30.04 32.34 -12.45
N GLU A 399 30.76 31.32 -12.91
CA GLU A 399 30.33 30.45 -14.02
C GLU A 399 29.04 29.71 -13.67
N LEU A 400 28.99 29.10 -12.50
CA LEU A 400 27.77 28.46 -11.99
C LEU A 400 26.63 29.46 -11.87
N GLY A 401 26.89 30.68 -11.39
CA GLY A 401 25.90 31.72 -11.19
C GLY A 401 25.16 32.15 -12.45
N ASN A 402 25.88 32.17 -13.58
CA ASN A 402 25.36 32.63 -14.87
C ASN A 402 24.22 31.74 -15.42
N GLY A 403 24.06 30.51 -14.95
CA GLY A 403 23.08 29.55 -15.46
C GLY A 403 21.98 29.14 -14.47
N ILE A 404 21.97 29.65 -13.24
CA ILE A 404 21.07 29.16 -12.19
C ILE A 404 19.58 29.28 -12.56
N GLU A 405 19.17 30.40 -13.11
CA GLU A 405 17.73 30.65 -13.41
C GLU A 405 17.22 29.81 -14.58
N SER A 406 18.01 29.57 -15.59
CA SER A 406 17.57 28.90 -16.83
C SER A 406 17.71 27.38 -16.79
N ARG A 407 18.45 26.84 -15.83
CA ARG A 407 18.76 25.40 -15.74
C ARG A 407 17.91 24.70 -14.69
N LYS A 408 17.70 23.38 -14.88
CA LYS A 408 17.10 22.52 -13.84
C LYS A 408 18.08 22.36 -12.69
N LEU A 409 17.57 22.35 -11.47
CA LEU A 409 18.38 22.25 -10.26
C LEU A 409 19.24 20.97 -10.25
N ILE A 410 18.69 19.88 -10.73
CA ILE A 410 19.41 18.59 -10.81
C ILE A 410 20.67 18.65 -11.69
N ASP A 411 20.63 19.44 -12.76
CA ASP A 411 21.80 19.65 -13.64
C ASP A 411 22.85 20.53 -12.97
N ILE A 412 22.40 21.53 -12.20
CA ILE A 412 23.30 22.37 -11.39
C ILE A 412 24.02 21.51 -10.35
N TYR A 413 23.31 20.63 -9.68
CA TYR A 413 23.91 19.73 -8.67
C TYR A 413 24.92 18.76 -9.27
N ARG A 414 24.68 18.27 -10.49
CA ARG A 414 25.66 17.46 -11.21
C ARG A 414 26.95 18.22 -11.47
N ASP A 415 26.86 19.50 -11.88
CA ASP A 415 28.07 20.31 -12.13
C ASP A 415 28.76 20.70 -10.83
N LEU A 416 28.02 20.96 -9.77
CA LEU A 416 28.55 21.21 -8.42
C LEU A 416 29.44 20.06 -7.89
N GLU A 417 29.11 18.81 -8.24
CA GLU A 417 29.94 17.66 -7.85
C GLU A 417 31.39 17.80 -8.34
N MET A 418 31.62 18.42 -9.48
CA MET A 418 32.96 18.64 -10.01
C MET A 418 33.77 19.66 -9.19
N TYR A 419 33.10 20.59 -8.53
CA TYR A 419 33.72 21.65 -7.75
C TYR A 419 33.69 21.43 -6.24
N GLU A 420 33.04 20.38 -5.76
CA GLU A 420 32.73 20.16 -4.35
C GLU A 420 34.00 20.11 -3.49
N ASP A 421 35.04 19.40 -3.93
CA ASP A 421 36.29 19.27 -3.18
C ASP A 421 37.02 20.58 -3.08
N ALA A 422 37.04 21.39 -4.17
CA ALA A 422 37.64 22.72 -4.17
C ALA A 422 36.88 23.67 -3.22
N PHE A 423 35.54 23.61 -3.20
CA PHE A 423 34.73 24.41 -2.28
C PHE A 423 34.90 23.97 -0.84
N LYS A 424 34.99 22.68 -0.55
CA LYS A 424 35.27 22.15 0.79
C LYS A 424 36.67 22.58 1.29
N SER A 425 37.71 22.52 0.45
CA SER A 425 39.04 22.97 0.80
C SER A 425 39.05 24.47 1.13
N ALA A 426 38.48 25.29 0.27
CA ALA A 426 38.42 26.74 0.48
C ALA A 426 37.60 27.11 1.73
N LEU A 427 36.54 26.36 2.01
CA LEU A 427 35.74 26.53 3.23
C LEU A 427 36.57 26.23 4.48
N ASN A 428 37.32 25.11 4.49
CA ASN A 428 38.15 24.71 5.63
C ASN A 428 39.32 25.68 5.85
N ASP A 429 39.96 26.13 4.78
CA ASP A 429 41.06 27.10 4.85
C ASP A 429 40.55 28.43 5.47
N SER A 430 39.39 28.92 4.97
CA SER A 430 38.79 30.14 5.48
C SER A 430 38.33 29.98 6.94
N LYS A 431 37.81 28.80 7.32
CA LYS A 431 37.45 28.46 8.71
C LYS A 431 38.66 28.49 9.61
N THR A 432 39.75 27.86 9.20
CA THR A 432 41.03 27.83 9.97
C THR A 432 41.58 29.23 10.20
N LEU A 433 41.56 30.08 9.18
CA LEU A 433 42.02 31.48 9.29
C LEU A 433 41.10 32.29 10.24
N ALA A 434 39.79 32.21 10.07
CA ALA A 434 38.86 32.90 10.97
C ALA A 434 39.01 32.44 12.43
N GLU A 435 39.18 31.13 12.68
CA GLU A 435 39.39 30.60 14.02
C GLU A 435 40.71 31.04 14.61
N LYS A 436 41.78 31.15 13.81
CA LYS A 436 43.07 31.67 14.25
C LYS A 436 42.94 33.12 14.72
N LEU A 437 42.27 33.97 13.94
CA LEU A 437 42.02 35.37 14.35
C LEU A 437 41.18 35.46 15.60
N LEU A 438 40.10 34.70 15.69
CA LEU A 438 39.22 34.64 16.87
C LEU A 438 39.98 34.17 18.13
N LYS A 439 40.85 33.16 17.99
CA LYS A 439 41.72 32.69 19.11
C LYS A 439 42.73 33.74 19.55
N GLN A 440 43.31 34.48 18.60
CA GLN A 440 44.22 35.59 18.91
C GLN A 440 43.49 36.67 19.72
N GLU A 441 42.30 37.08 19.31
CA GLU A 441 41.53 38.11 20.01
C GLU A 441 41.04 37.62 21.39
N ARG A 442 40.62 36.37 21.50
CA ARG A 442 40.34 35.77 22.83
C ARG A 442 41.55 35.82 23.77
N ASN A 443 42.72 35.45 23.29
CA ASN A 443 43.96 35.46 24.08
C ASN A 443 44.39 36.89 24.43
N ARG A 444 44.24 37.84 23.50
CA ARG A 444 44.48 39.25 23.76
C ARG A 444 43.60 39.77 24.90
N LEU A 445 42.27 39.50 24.82
CA LEU A 445 41.30 39.88 25.84
C LEU A 445 41.65 39.28 27.20
N PHE A 446 41.94 37.98 27.25
CA PHE A 446 42.31 37.28 28.48
C PHE A 446 43.65 37.77 29.09
N ASN A 447 44.63 38.12 28.24
CA ASN A 447 45.93 38.64 28.72
C ASN A 447 45.80 40.06 29.27
N ASN A 448 44.88 40.87 28.73
CA ASN A 448 44.62 42.20 29.24
C ASN A 448 43.83 42.20 30.54
N ASP A 449 42.92 41.22 30.73
CA ASP A 449 42.09 41.09 31.92
C ASP A 449 41.82 39.59 32.20
N LYS A 450 42.53 39.02 33.19
CA LYS A 450 42.43 37.61 33.57
C LYS A 450 41.07 37.19 34.10
N GLU A 451 40.27 38.13 34.62
CA GLU A 451 38.98 37.86 35.24
C GLU A 451 37.78 38.14 34.32
N ILE A 452 38.01 38.62 33.09
CA ILE A 452 36.97 39.05 32.17
C ILE A 452 35.94 37.97 31.89
N PHE A 453 36.38 36.71 31.67
CA PHE A 453 35.48 35.60 31.39
C PHE A 453 34.69 35.11 32.61
N SER A 454 35.24 35.32 33.83
CA SER A 454 34.51 35.05 35.08
C SER A 454 33.42 36.11 35.29
N ARG A 455 33.73 37.39 35.03
CA ARG A 455 32.72 38.47 35.08
C ARG A 455 31.67 38.34 33.98
N LEU A 456 32.07 37.90 32.81
CA LEU A 456 31.13 37.63 31.71
C LEU A 456 30.22 36.43 32.05
N ALA A 457 30.73 35.40 32.70
CA ALA A 457 29.91 34.25 33.17
C ALA A 457 28.82 34.70 34.11
N ASN A 458 29.18 35.53 35.14
CA ASN A 458 28.20 36.10 36.05
C ASN A 458 27.17 37.01 35.38
N HIS A 459 27.62 37.78 34.37
CA HIS A 459 26.71 38.61 33.57
C HIS A 459 25.70 37.75 32.75
N LEU A 460 26.15 36.66 32.19
CA LEU A 460 25.30 35.71 31.42
C LEU A 460 24.31 34.96 32.29
N GLU A 461 24.63 34.63 33.54
CA GLU A 461 23.70 34.02 34.48
C GLU A 461 22.50 34.93 34.76
N ASN A 462 22.73 36.24 34.81
CA ASN A 462 21.68 37.25 34.98
C ASN A 462 20.82 37.47 33.73
N LEU A 463 21.28 37.10 32.53
CA LEU A 463 20.59 37.22 31.26
C LEU A 463 19.77 36.00 30.86
N GLN A 464 19.84 34.86 31.54
CA GLN A 464 19.23 33.57 31.15
C GLN A 464 17.69 33.51 31.20
N GLN A 465 16.99 34.57 31.57
CA GLN A 465 15.51 34.56 31.67
C GLN A 465 14.73 35.03 30.43
N GLU A 466 15.38 35.57 29.42
CA GLU A 466 14.66 36.08 28.24
C GLU A 466 15.49 35.86 26.97
N ASN A 467 15.14 34.90 26.10
CA ASN A 467 15.15 35.04 24.62
C ASN A 467 15.23 33.70 23.89
N GLU A 468 14.29 33.53 22.91
CA GLU A 468 14.32 32.50 21.88
C GLU A 468 15.49 32.75 20.90
N PRO A 469 16.12 31.68 20.33
CA PRO A 469 17.22 31.83 19.38
C PRO A 469 16.74 32.41 18.04
N ASP A 470 17.49 33.35 17.49
CA ASP A 470 17.26 33.94 16.16
C ASP A 470 17.37 32.89 15.04
N GLU A 471 16.46 32.89 14.05
CA GLU A 471 16.42 31.92 12.94
C GLU A 471 17.73 31.91 12.08
N GLU A 472 18.57 32.92 12.15
CA GLU A 472 19.88 32.97 11.48
C GLU A 472 20.99 32.21 12.21
N GLU A 473 20.85 31.92 13.51
CA GLU A 473 21.83 31.11 14.27
C GLU A 473 21.76 29.62 13.91
N LEU A 474 20.65 29.16 13.32
CA LEU A 474 20.45 27.76 12.92
C LEU A 474 21.36 27.29 11.77
N PHE A 475 22.03 28.20 11.05
CA PHE A 475 22.97 27.82 9.97
C PHE A 475 24.39 27.51 10.49
N ASP A 476 24.73 27.87 11.71
CA ASP A 476 26.05 27.65 12.31
C ASP A 476 26.18 26.35 13.12
N ASP A 477 25.04 25.68 13.46
CA ASP A 477 25.00 24.60 14.46
C ASP A 477 25.01 23.17 13.92
N ASP A 478 24.95 22.94 12.59
CA ASP A 478 24.84 21.58 12.06
C ASP A 478 26.09 20.68 12.25
N GLU A 479 27.23 21.23 12.61
CA GLU A 479 28.47 20.46 12.86
C GLU A 479 28.92 20.35 14.32
N GLN A 480 28.32 21.10 15.27
CA GLN A 480 28.82 21.14 16.69
C GLN A 480 27.88 20.52 17.72
N ASN A 481 26.67 20.07 17.37
CA ASN A 481 25.69 19.56 18.34
C ASN A 481 25.84 18.08 18.75
N ASN A 482 26.94 17.42 18.42
CA ASN A 482 27.12 16.00 18.79
C ASN A 482 28.16 15.74 19.90
N ALA A 483 28.56 16.74 20.68
CA ALA A 483 29.46 16.45 21.82
C ALA A 483 29.12 17.30 23.04
N SER A 484 28.53 16.65 24.04
CA SER A 484 28.66 16.95 25.47
C SER A 484 28.36 18.39 25.97
N THR A 485 27.06 18.70 26.07
CA THR A 485 26.53 19.88 26.80
C THR A 485 26.43 19.65 28.34
N LEU A 486 26.82 18.51 28.85
CA LEU A 486 26.53 18.14 30.24
C LEU A 486 27.59 18.51 31.26
N ASN A 487 28.81 19.00 30.88
CA ASN A 487 29.90 19.32 31.85
C ASN A 487 30.75 20.53 31.45
N SER A 488 30.22 21.59 30.77
CA SER A 488 31.01 22.81 30.53
C SER A 488 30.97 23.71 31.76
N THR A 489 32.17 24.17 32.23
CA THR A 489 32.25 25.17 33.30
C THR A 489 31.64 26.49 32.86
N ALA A 490 31.10 27.30 33.79
CA ALA A 490 30.51 28.61 33.51
C ALA A 490 31.45 29.50 32.68
N ILE A 491 32.74 29.44 32.93
CA ILE A 491 33.79 30.16 32.16
C ILE A 491 33.88 29.66 30.72
N GLN A 492 33.79 28.34 30.47
CA GLN A 492 33.82 27.79 29.10
C GLN A 492 32.59 28.26 28.31
N SER A 493 31.43 28.31 28.97
CA SER A 493 30.21 28.84 28.36
C SER A 493 30.33 30.34 28.04
N ALA A 494 30.96 31.12 28.91
CA ALA A 494 31.23 32.54 28.67
C ALA A 494 32.21 32.75 27.50
N VAL A 495 33.23 31.93 27.36
CA VAL A 495 34.18 31.98 26.24
C VAL A 495 33.47 31.61 24.91
N LYS A 496 32.62 30.59 24.91
CA LYS A 496 31.80 30.24 23.72
C LYS A 496 30.88 31.38 23.33
N ALA A 497 30.17 31.97 24.29
CA ALA A 497 29.27 33.10 24.07
C ALA A 497 30.01 34.35 23.53
N TYR A 498 31.19 34.65 24.07
CA TYR A 498 32.07 35.72 23.55
C TYR A 498 32.43 35.50 22.08
N LEU A 499 32.94 34.31 21.73
CA LEU A 499 33.33 33.99 20.38
C LEU A 499 32.15 34.03 19.40
N ALA A 500 30.96 33.59 19.82
CA ALA A 500 29.75 33.69 19.04
C ALA A 500 29.36 35.16 18.80
N SER A 501 29.37 35.99 19.87
CA SER A 501 29.07 37.43 19.74
C SER A 501 30.09 38.18 18.89
N LEU A 502 31.36 37.79 18.96
CA LEU A 502 32.42 38.36 18.12
C LEU A 502 32.24 38.01 16.64
N ARG A 503 31.83 36.77 16.34
CA ARG A 503 31.45 36.35 14.96
C ARG A 503 30.26 37.15 14.46
N ALA A 504 29.23 37.30 15.29
CA ALA A 504 28.03 38.08 14.91
C ALA A 504 28.38 39.57 14.64
N LEU A 505 29.20 40.17 15.53
CA LEU A 505 29.67 41.54 15.35
C LEU A 505 30.52 41.72 14.08
N ALA A 506 31.51 40.84 13.86
CA ALA A 506 32.34 40.84 12.68
C ALA A 506 31.53 40.74 11.38
N ARG A 507 30.55 39.84 11.36
CA ARG A 507 29.62 39.67 10.23
C ARG A 507 28.81 40.92 9.95
N THR A 508 28.22 41.54 10.98
CA THR A 508 27.41 42.75 10.82
C THR A 508 28.24 43.94 10.37
N LYS A 509 29.44 44.07 10.92
CA LYS A 509 30.41 45.11 10.50
C LYS A 509 30.81 44.96 9.03
N TYR A 510 31.15 43.73 8.59
CA TYR A 510 31.48 43.45 7.19
C TYR A 510 30.32 43.77 6.26
N GLN A 511 29.11 43.40 6.66
CA GLN A 511 27.88 43.62 5.89
C GLN A 511 27.35 45.06 5.96
N LYS A 512 27.99 45.95 6.71
CA LYS A 512 27.54 47.32 6.98
C LYS A 512 26.11 47.38 7.55
N ARG A 513 25.76 46.46 8.43
CA ARG A 513 24.45 46.34 9.11
C ARG A 513 24.64 46.62 10.59
N SER A 514 23.56 47.05 11.26
CA SER A 514 23.53 47.18 12.73
C SER A 514 23.09 45.85 13.35
N MET A 515 23.70 45.51 14.49
CA MET A 515 23.26 44.36 15.26
C MET A 515 21.91 44.63 15.95
N PRO A 516 20.96 43.68 16.00
CA PRO A 516 19.72 43.89 16.73
C PRO A 516 19.97 44.18 18.21
N LYS A 517 19.42 45.26 18.72
CA LYS A 517 19.63 45.74 20.11
C LYS A 517 19.13 44.73 21.15
N SER A 518 18.15 43.90 20.82
CA SER A 518 17.59 42.88 21.72
C SER A 518 18.35 41.55 21.69
N SER A 519 19.37 41.38 20.83
CA SER A 519 20.09 40.11 20.74
C SER A 519 21.06 39.90 21.93
N ARG A 520 21.21 38.65 22.36
CA ARG A 520 22.21 38.25 23.40
C ARG A 520 23.61 38.70 23.04
N SER A 521 23.98 38.61 21.78
CA SER A 521 25.27 39.08 21.26
C SER A 521 25.46 40.59 21.47
N SER A 522 24.39 41.40 21.28
CA SER A 522 24.45 42.84 21.52
C SER A 522 24.73 43.16 23.00
N SER A 523 24.06 42.47 23.93
CA SER A 523 24.28 42.60 25.36
C SER A 523 25.71 42.28 25.78
N ILE A 524 26.28 41.20 25.20
CA ILE A 524 27.68 40.78 25.46
C ILE A 524 28.64 41.81 24.92
N ILE A 525 28.45 42.32 23.73
CA ILE A 525 29.28 43.34 23.10
C ILE A 525 29.19 44.65 23.90
N GLN A 526 28.04 45.04 24.40
CA GLN A 526 27.86 46.22 25.24
C GLN A 526 28.58 46.05 26.58
N PHE A 527 28.54 44.88 27.20
CA PHE A 527 29.27 44.57 28.41
C PHE A 527 30.80 44.72 28.24
N LEU A 528 31.34 44.42 27.04
CA LEU A 528 32.75 44.41 26.71
C LEU A 528 33.27 45.78 26.25
N GLU A 529 32.48 46.72 25.88
CA GLU A 529 32.68 48.06 25.30
C GLU A 529 34.11 48.44 24.92
N ALA A 530 34.98 48.67 25.87
CA ALA A 530 36.38 49.15 25.65
C ALA A 530 37.36 48.01 25.24
N SER A 531 36.89 46.74 25.24
CA SER A 531 37.76 45.58 25.01
C SER A 531 37.51 44.91 23.64
N ILE A 532 36.69 45.53 22.79
CA ILE A 532 36.34 45.06 21.46
C ILE A 532 37.58 45.15 20.54
N PRO A 533 37.77 44.15 19.61
CA PRO A 533 38.82 44.25 18.60
C PRO A 533 38.67 45.46 17.67
N SER A 534 39.81 45.89 17.05
CA SER A 534 39.76 46.98 16.05
C SER A 534 38.85 46.63 14.89
N ASP A 535 38.35 47.70 14.23
CA ASP A 535 37.46 47.56 13.06
C ASP A 535 38.10 46.77 11.93
N ASP A 536 39.42 46.89 11.71
CA ASP A 536 40.17 46.14 10.70
C ASP A 536 40.15 44.62 10.97
N VAL A 537 40.39 44.22 12.22
CA VAL A 537 40.34 42.81 12.63
C VAL A 537 38.93 42.25 12.52
N LEU A 538 37.94 43.02 12.94
CA LEU A 538 36.52 42.63 12.81
C LEU A 538 36.14 42.50 11.34
N PHE A 539 36.62 43.38 10.46
CA PHE A 539 36.35 43.34 9.06
C PHE A 539 36.94 42.07 8.41
N GLU A 540 38.21 41.73 8.73
CA GLU A 540 38.84 40.49 8.24
C GLU A 540 38.13 39.22 8.71
N ILE A 541 37.79 39.14 10.01
CA ILE A 541 37.00 38.00 10.53
C ILE A 541 35.66 37.96 9.80
N GLY A 542 34.99 39.09 9.62
CA GLY A 542 33.70 39.20 8.94
C GLY A 542 33.76 38.79 7.47
N LYS A 543 34.85 39.13 6.77
CA LYS A 543 35.12 38.71 5.37
C LYS A 543 35.17 37.19 5.28
N HIS A 544 35.98 36.54 6.10
CA HIS A 544 36.08 35.06 6.14
C HIS A 544 34.76 34.39 6.51
N ILE A 545 34.04 34.88 7.51
CA ILE A 545 32.74 34.33 7.92
C ILE A 545 31.70 34.49 6.78
N SER A 546 31.64 35.63 6.12
CA SER A 546 30.75 35.86 5.00
C SER A 546 31.08 34.95 3.82
N PHE A 547 32.37 34.78 3.50
CA PHE A 547 32.78 33.83 2.47
C PHE A 547 32.37 32.38 2.81
N GLN A 548 32.58 31.93 4.05
CA GLN A 548 32.11 30.62 4.50
C GLN A 548 30.59 30.45 4.34
N ASN A 549 29.82 31.47 4.75
CA ASN A 549 28.35 31.44 4.64
C ASN A 549 27.87 31.37 3.17
N GLY A 550 28.59 32.02 2.25
CA GLY A 550 28.34 31.87 0.82
C GLY A 550 28.64 30.44 0.32
N LEU A 551 29.86 29.92 0.65
CA LEU A 551 30.31 28.60 0.20
C LEU A 551 29.52 27.43 0.77
N ARG A 552 29.07 27.50 2.03
CA ARG A 552 28.24 26.45 2.66
C ARG A 552 26.96 26.14 1.87
N ARG A 553 26.48 27.08 1.05
CA ARG A 553 25.29 26.86 0.22
C ARG A 553 25.55 25.91 -0.94
N PHE A 554 26.81 25.69 -1.32
CA PHE A 554 27.23 24.81 -2.41
C PHE A 554 27.73 23.46 -1.91
N VAL A 555 28.32 23.41 -0.73
CA VAL A 555 28.76 22.15 -0.12
C VAL A 555 27.56 21.35 0.38
N ASN A 556 27.47 20.05 -0.01
CA ASN A 556 26.34 19.16 0.26
C ASN A 556 24.98 19.75 -0.18
N SER A 557 24.95 20.54 -1.24
CA SER A 557 23.74 21.20 -1.75
C SER A 557 22.66 20.20 -2.16
N HIS A 558 23.02 19.01 -2.68
CA HIS A 558 22.12 17.90 -2.99
C HIS A 558 21.32 17.40 -1.78
N LYS A 559 21.87 17.49 -0.55
CA LYS A 559 21.16 17.14 0.68
C LYS A 559 19.96 18.07 0.92
N ARG A 560 20.13 19.38 0.65
CA ARG A 560 19.06 20.37 0.82
C ARG A 560 17.90 20.18 -0.14
N TYR A 561 18.16 19.60 -1.30
CA TYR A 561 17.13 19.27 -2.27
C TYR A 561 16.04 18.37 -1.71
N VAL A 562 16.38 17.50 -0.76
CA VAL A 562 15.43 16.60 -0.10
C VAL A 562 15.13 17.03 1.33
N VAL A 563 16.16 17.31 2.14
CA VAL A 563 16.01 17.52 3.60
C VAL A 563 15.36 18.86 3.95
N ASP A 564 15.50 19.88 3.07
CA ASP A 564 14.91 21.21 3.29
C ASP A 564 13.44 21.33 2.88
N ILE A 565 12.84 20.31 2.27
CA ILE A 565 11.43 20.32 1.84
C ILE A 565 10.47 20.68 2.98
N PRO A 566 10.58 20.13 4.20
CA PRO A 566 9.72 20.53 5.32
C PRO A 566 9.86 22.02 5.68
N THR A 567 11.06 22.58 5.61
CA THR A 567 11.30 24.01 5.84
C THR A 567 10.71 24.88 4.72
N SER A 568 10.87 24.44 3.47
CA SER A 568 10.25 25.10 2.32
C SER A 568 8.73 25.11 2.43
N TYR A 569 8.13 24.01 2.90
CA TYR A 569 6.69 23.95 3.12
C TYR A 569 6.20 24.93 4.20
N ARG A 570 6.96 25.06 5.30
CA ARG A 570 6.67 26.07 6.33
C ARG A 570 6.65 27.49 5.74
N ASN A 571 7.62 27.83 4.87
CA ASN A 571 7.70 29.13 4.22
C ASN A 571 6.64 29.30 3.14
N PHE A 572 6.31 28.25 2.38
CA PHE A 572 5.21 28.20 1.43
C PHE A 572 3.88 28.61 2.08
N ARG A 573 3.61 28.13 3.29
CA ARG A 573 2.40 28.47 4.06
C ARG A 573 2.43 29.89 4.67
N LYS A 574 3.56 30.59 4.69
CA LYS A 574 3.66 32.00 5.13
C LYS A 574 3.34 32.98 3.99
N ASP A 575 3.39 32.53 2.73
CA ASP A 575 3.10 33.40 1.58
C ASP A 575 1.60 33.68 1.47
N LYS A 576 1.22 34.96 1.62
CA LYS A 576 -0.18 35.43 1.58
C LYS A 576 -0.90 35.11 0.26
N LYS A 577 -0.16 35.09 -0.87
CA LYS A 577 -0.73 34.76 -2.19
C LYS A 577 -1.12 33.30 -2.26
N ILE A 578 -0.26 32.42 -1.77
CA ILE A 578 -0.45 30.97 -1.69
C ILE A 578 -1.60 30.63 -0.75
N VAL A 579 -1.62 31.23 0.44
CA VAL A 579 -2.71 31.01 1.40
C VAL A 579 -4.05 31.41 0.79
N LYS A 580 -4.15 32.58 0.15
CA LYS A 580 -5.37 33.01 -0.50
C LYS A 580 -5.84 32.09 -1.64
N GLN A 581 -4.90 31.42 -2.31
CA GLN A 581 -5.20 30.55 -3.46
C GLN A 581 -5.66 29.15 -3.06
N PHE A 582 -5.06 28.57 -2.01
CA PHE A 582 -5.23 27.15 -1.69
C PHE A 582 -5.90 26.89 -0.34
N TYR A 583 -6.05 27.90 0.52
CA TYR A 583 -6.56 27.72 1.87
C TYR A 583 -7.85 28.53 2.08
N ASN A 584 -8.82 27.94 2.78
CA ASN A 584 -10.07 28.64 3.15
C ASN A 584 -9.92 29.49 4.40
N THR A 585 -8.98 29.15 5.29
CA THR A 585 -8.76 29.82 6.56
C THR A 585 -7.28 30.16 6.73
N GLU A 586 -6.97 31.20 7.48
CA GLU A 586 -5.59 31.52 7.83
C GLU A 586 -4.93 30.35 8.58
N VAL A 587 -3.66 30.09 8.26
CA VAL A 587 -2.86 29.07 8.94
C VAL A 587 -2.50 29.58 10.33
N THR A 588 -3.21 29.13 11.34
CA THR A 588 -3.08 29.58 12.74
C THR A 588 -1.78 29.12 13.40
N SER A 589 -1.17 28.02 12.93
CA SER A 589 0.09 27.50 13.48
C SER A 589 1.00 26.99 12.37
N SER A 590 2.21 27.56 12.31
CA SER A 590 3.22 27.14 11.35
C SER A 590 3.81 25.74 11.63
N SER A 591 3.58 25.19 12.82
CA SER A 591 4.13 23.88 13.25
C SER A 591 3.13 22.72 13.18
N GLN A 592 1.85 22.96 12.85
CA GLN A 592 0.84 21.91 12.73
C GLN A 592 0.57 21.61 11.25
N LEU A 593 0.40 20.32 10.91
CA LEU A 593 0.05 19.84 9.58
C LEU A 593 -1.24 19.03 9.62
N SER A 594 -2.05 19.15 8.58
CA SER A 594 -3.10 18.19 8.27
C SER A 594 -2.53 16.93 7.60
N SER A 595 -3.34 15.89 7.53
CA SER A 595 -2.96 14.63 6.89
C SER A 595 -2.54 14.79 5.43
N ILE A 596 -3.28 15.59 4.67
CA ILE A 596 -3.02 15.82 3.24
C ILE A 596 -1.77 16.71 3.01
N GLU A 597 -1.50 17.65 3.93
CA GLU A 597 -0.28 18.43 3.91
C GLU A 597 0.97 17.59 4.22
N LEU A 598 0.81 16.56 5.03
CA LEU A 598 1.90 15.59 5.26
C LEU A 598 2.16 14.76 3.99
N ASP A 599 1.09 14.34 3.29
CA ASP A 599 1.21 13.56 2.06
C ASP A 599 1.96 14.33 0.95
N ILE A 600 1.71 15.63 0.78
CA ILE A 600 2.40 16.44 -0.25
C ILE A 600 3.90 16.60 0.05
N ILE A 601 4.28 16.76 1.33
CA ILE A 601 5.70 16.86 1.74
C ILE A 601 6.39 15.53 1.46
N ILE A 602 5.78 14.41 1.84
CA ILE A 602 6.33 13.07 1.59
C ILE A 602 6.50 12.82 0.09
N LEU A 603 5.50 13.16 -0.72
CA LEU A 603 5.54 12.97 -2.16
C LEU A 603 6.73 13.69 -2.78
N LEU A 604 6.93 14.96 -2.44
CA LEU A 604 8.05 15.74 -2.97
C LEU A 604 9.39 15.15 -2.52
N MET A 605 9.53 14.76 -1.25
CA MET A 605 10.76 14.13 -0.74
C MET A 605 11.07 12.81 -1.46
N LEU A 606 10.08 11.95 -1.70
CA LEU A 606 10.28 10.68 -2.40
C LEU A 606 10.65 10.91 -3.88
N ARG A 607 9.96 11.79 -4.59
CA ARG A 607 10.23 12.11 -6.00
C ARG A 607 11.63 12.70 -6.19
N GLN A 608 12.01 13.67 -5.37
CA GLN A 608 13.32 14.30 -5.46
C GLN A 608 14.45 13.34 -5.06
N SER A 609 14.22 12.47 -4.06
CA SER A 609 15.18 11.40 -3.74
C SER A 609 15.40 10.46 -4.93
N LYS A 610 14.34 10.04 -5.62
CA LYS A 610 14.44 9.23 -6.84
C LYS A 610 15.21 9.96 -7.95
N GLN A 611 14.94 11.25 -8.17
CA GLN A 611 15.64 12.05 -9.18
C GLN A 611 17.15 12.11 -8.92
N LEU A 612 17.57 12.24 -7.67
CA LEU A 612 19.00 12.20 -7.31
C LEU A 612 19.58 10.80 -7.51
N MET A 613 18.91 9.74 -7.06
CA MET A 613 19.41 8.37 -7.16
C MET A 613 19.54 7.84 -8.60
N VAL A 614 18.81 8.41 -9.54
CA VAL A 614 18.97 8.11 -10.99
C VAL A 614 20.25 8.71 -11.57
N GLN A 615 20.83 9.74 -10.92
CA GLN A 615 22.08 10.34 -11.37
C GLN A 615 23.24 9.35 -11.19
N GLY A 616 24.02 9.13 -12.25
CA GLY A 616 25.07 8.11 -12.26
C GLY A 616 26.14 8.31 -11.19
N TYR A 617 26.46 9.56 -10.84
CA TYR A 617 27.43 9.89 -9.78
C TYR A 617 26.88 9.54 -8.39
N VAL A 618 25.57 9.74 -8.13
CA VAL A 618 24.91 9.36 -6.87
C VAL A 618 24.77 7.84 -6.77
N ALA A 619 24.32 7.19 -7.84
CA ALA A 619 24.10 5.75 -7.87
C ALA A 619 25.38 4.94 -7.57
N LYS A 620 26.54 5.43 -8.00
CA LYS A 620 27.86 4.80 -7.75
C LYS A 620 28.38 5.02 -6.35
N SER A 621 27.98 6.09 -5.69
CA SER A 621 28.50 6.57 -4.42
C SER A 621 27.48 6.57 -3.29
N LEU A 622 26.37 5.83 -3.43
CA LEU A 622 25.28 5.82 -2.45
C LEU A 622 25.73 5.37 -1.05
N ASP A 623 26.78 4.58 -0.96
CA ASP A 623 27.36 4.08 0.29
C ASP A 623 28.26 5.13 1.00
N GLU A 624 28.58 6.25 0.35
CA GLU A 624 29.38 7.32 0.95
C GLU A 624 28.58 8.11 1.99
N ALA A 625 29.29 8.61 3.02
CA ALA A 625 28.69 9.35 4.13
C ALA A 625 27.85 10.56 3.68
N LYS A 626 28.25 11.24 2.59
CA LYS A 626 27.51 12.39 2.04
C LYS A 626 26.11 12.04 1.55
N TYR A 627 25.88 10.78 1.14
CA TYR A 627 24.58 10.28 0.67
C TYR A 627 23.85 9.40 1.68
N SER A 628 24.30 9.32 2.93
CA SER A 628 23.69 8.49 3.99
C SER A 628 22.19 8.70 4.14
N TYR A 629 21.69 9.93 3.97
CA TYR A 629 20.26 10.24 4.00
C TYR A 629 19.48 9.59 2.85
N LEU A 630 20.06 9.51 1.63
CA LEU A 630 19.47 8.79 0.50
C LEU A 630 19.53 7.28 0.70
N ALA A 631 20.58 6.75 1.29
CA ALA A 631 20.69 5.33 1.63
C ALA A 631 19.58 4.91 2.61
N VAL A 632 19.24 5.74 3.59
CA VAL A 632 18.11 5.51 4.50
C VAL A 632 16.78 5.53 3.74
N ILE A 633 16.55 6.53 2.87
CA ILE A 633 15.33 6.65 2.08
C ILE A 633 15.20 5.50 1.08
N SER A 634 16.32 5.02 0.51
CA SER A 634 16.34 3.92 -0.47
C SER A 634 15.72 2.62 0.06
N ASN A 635 15.78 2.38 1.36
CA ASN A 635 15.14 1.23 2.00
C ASN A 635 13.61 1.26 1.95
N LEU A 636 13.00 2.42 1.69
CA LEU A 636 11.57 2.55 1.50
C LEU A 636 11.11 2.00 0.15
N PHE A 637 11.97 2.01 -0.86
CA PHE A 637 11.62 1.57 -2.21
C PHE A 637 11.51 0.05 -2.27
N LYS A 638 10.47 -0.40 -2.97
CA LYS A 638 10.14 -1.83 -3.09
C LYS A 638 10.02 -2.23 -4.56
N ASN A 639 10.36 -3.48 -4.84
CA ASN A 639 10.25 -4.02 -6.19
C ASN A 639 8.80 -4.10 -6.68
N GLN A 640 7.85 -4.29 -5.76
CA GLN A 640 6.43 -4.31 -6.10
C GLN A 640 5.61 -3.53 -5.07
N ILE A 641 4.79 -2.61 -5.55
CA ILE A 641 3.80 -1.87 -4.77
C ILE A 641 2.41 -2.25 -5.26
N MET A 642 1.56 -2.63 -4.33
CA MET A 642 0.16 -2.98 -4.60
C MET A 642 -0.77 -2.12 -3.77
N VAL A 643 -1.93 -1.80 -4.33
CA VAL A 643 -2.95 -1.00 -3.65
C VAL A 643 -4.32 -1.63 -3.86
N ASP A 644 -4.92 -2.09 -2.78
CA ASP A 644 -6.31 -2.57 -2.79
C ASP A 644 -7.28 -1.43 -2.47
N GLU A 645 -8.46 -1.46 -3.06
CA GLU A 645 -9.49 -0.42 -2.93
C GLU A 645 -8.93 1.01 -3.15
N ALA A 646 -8.14 1.15 -4.22
CA ALA A 646 -7.38 2.36 -4.53
C ALA A 646 -8.25 3.63 -4.68
N THR A 647 -9.53 3.49 -5.00
CA THR A 647 -10.47 4.61 -5.11
C THR A 647 -10.79 5.30 -3.79
N ASP A 648 -10.39 4.72 -2.65
CA ASP A 648 -10.50 5.36 -1.33
C ASP A 648 -9.28 6.20 -0.95
N PHE A 649 -8.24 6.16 -1.75
CA PHE A 649 -7.07 7.00 -1.53
C PHE A 649 -7.11 8.25 -2.39
N SER A 650 -6.59 9.34 -1.85
CA SER A 650 -6.44 10.58 -2.61
C SER A 650 -5.37 10.43 -3.69
N MET A 651 -5.42 11.31 -4.68
CA MET A 651 -4.43 11.38 -5.75
C MET A 651 -3.00 11.51 -5.20
N LEU A 652 -2.78 12.33 -4.15
CA LEU A 652 -1.48 12.48 -3.49
C LEU A 652 -1.03 11.19 -2.79
N GLN A 653 -1.95 10.48 -2.13
CA GLN A 653 -1.63 9.23 -1.44
C GLN A 653 -1.19 8.16 -2.44
N LEU A 654 -1.92 8.01 -3.54
CA LEU A 654 -1.53 7.07 -4.59
C LEU A 654 -0.22 7.45 -5.27
N ALA A 655 0.03 8.75 -5.48
CA ALA A 655 1.30 9.23 -5.99
C ALA A 655 2.47 8.94 -5.03
N CYS A 656 2.25 9.07 -3.72
CA CYS A 656 3.24 8.65 -2.71
C CYS A 656 3.51 7.14 -2.80
N MET A 657 2.46 6.32 -2.90
CA MET A 657 2.59 4.86 -3.00
C MET A 657 3.32 4.45 -4.29
N GLU A 658 2.98 5.05 -5.43
CA GLU A 658 3.72 4.84 -6.69
C GLU A 658 5.18 5.24 -6.54
N SER A 659 5.44 6.36 -5.88
CA SER A 659 6.79 6.85 -5.63
C SER A 659 7.62 5.94 -4.71
N LEU A 660 7.04 4.94 -4.06
CA LEU A 660 7.75 3.90 -3.31
C LEU A 660 8.22 2.74 -4.19
N THR A 661 7.89 2.70 -5.48
CA THR A 661 8.41 1.68 -6.40
C THR A 661 9.92 1.80 -6.57
N SER A 662 10.62 0.68 -6.74
CA SER A 662 12.06 0.71 -7.00
C SER A 662 12.38 1.38 -8.33
N LEU A 663 13.58 1.92 -8.45
CA LEU A 663 14.05 2.58 -9.69
C LEU A 663 14.13 1.61 -10.88
N LYS A 664 14.32 0.31 -10.62
CA LYS A 664 14.45 -0.71 -11.65
C LYS A 664 13.11 -1.28 -12.09
N SER A 665 12.35 -1.87 -11.15
CA SER A 665 11.12 -2.60 -11.49
C SER A 665 9.95 -1.67 -11.75
N LYS A 666 9.87 -0.52 -11.04
CA LYS A 666 8.76 0.45 -11.16
C LYS A 666 7.36 -0.18 -11.06
N SER A 667 7.25 -1.39 -10.50
CA SER A 667 6.03 -2.18 -10.47
C SER A 667 4.99 -1.56 -9.56
N PHE A 668 3.87 -1.14 -10.14
CA PHE A 668 2.75 -0.54 -9.43
C PHE A 668 1.44 -1.15 -9.90
N PHE A 669 0.71 -1.81 -9.00
CA PHE A 669 -0.57 -2.42 -9.29
C PHE A 669 -1.61 -1.93 -8.29
N ALA A 670 -2.66 -1.32 -8.79
CA ALA A 670 -3.77 -0.83 -7.98
C ALA A 670 -5.09 -1.39 -8.50
N CYS A 671 -6.07 -1.59 -7.62
CA CYS A 671 -7.40 -1.98 -8.05
C CYS A 671 -8.48 -1.18 -7.31
N GLY A 672 -9.62 -0.96 -7.98
CA GLY A 672 -10.73 -0.22 -7.40
C GLY A 672 -11.95 -0.14 -8.33
N ASP A 673 -12.94 0.61 -7.86
CA ASP A 673 -14.17 0.91 -8.58
C ASP A 673 -14.54 2.38 -8.33
N PHE A 674 -14.61 3.18 -9.38
CA PHE A 674 -14.93 4.62 -9.25
C PHE A 674 -16.35 4.86 -8.71
N ASN A 675 -17.31 3.95 -8.99
CA ASN A 675 -18.67 4.03 -8.45
C ASN A 675 -18.72 3.75 -6.94
N GLN A 676 -17.74 3.04 -6.38
CA GLN A 676 -17.66 2.70 -4.96
C GLN A 676 -16.82 3.66 -4.11
N ARG A 677 -16.50 4.82 -4.60
CA ARG A 677 -15.73 5.80 -3.87
C ARG A 677 -16.52 6.38 -2.69
N ILE A 678 -16.13 6.06 -1.47
CA ILE A 678 -16.75 6.59 -0.25
C ILE A 678 -16.20 7.99 0.08
N LYS A 679 -14.88 8.18 0.01
CA LYS A 679 -14.23 9.43 0.40
C LYS A 679 -14.32 10.49 -0.71
N SER A 680 -14.61 11.71 -0.33
CA SER A 680 -14.65 12.86 -1.26
C SER A 680 -13.28 13.13 -1.90
N SER A 681 -12.18 12.87 -1.17
CA SER A 681 -10.80 13.03 -1.63
C SER A 681 -10.30 11.87 -2.51
N GLY A 682 -11.04 10.75 -2.62
CA GLY A 682 -10.65 9.60 -3.41
C GLY A 682 -10.61 9.90 -4.92
N ILE A 683 -9.77 9.16 -5.65
CA ILE A 683 -9.63 9.34 -7.12
C ILE A 683 -10.95 9.10 -7.84
N ARG A 684 -11.16 9.87 -8.92
CA ARG A 684 -12.45 9.95 -9.62
C ARG A 684 -12.44 9.42 -11.05
N ASN A 685 -11.28 9.49 -11.70
CA ASN A 685 -11.19 9.20 -13.13
C ASN A 685 -9.77 8.84 -13.55
N GLN A 686 -9.65 8.38 -14.79
CA GLN A 686 -8.39 7.98 -15.39
C GLN A 686 -7.40 9.15 -15.58
N GLN A 687 -7.87 10.38 -15.73
CA GLN A 687 -7.00 11.55 -15.87
C GLN A 687 -6.15 11.78 -14.61
N GLN A 688 -6.75 11.58 -13.43
CA GLN A 688 -6.00 11.66 -12.17
C GLN A 688 -4.93 10.56 -12.06
N LEU A 689 -5.19 9.37 -12.60
CA LEU A 689 -4.19 8.29 -12.67
C LEU A 689 -3.00 8.67 -13.56
N SER A 690 -3.24 9.31 -14.70
CA SER A 690 -2.18 9.77 -15.60
C SER A 690 -1.27 10.83 -14.96
N TRP A 691 -1.79 11.64 -14.05
CA TRP A 691 -0.99 12.60 -13.27
C TRP A 691 -0.09 11.87 -12.24
N ILE A 692 -0.56 10.78 -11.65
CA ILE A 692 0.24 9.96 -10.71
C ILE A 692 1.45 9.39 -11.44
N SER A 693 1.22 8.71 -12.56
CA SER A 693 2.24 8.23 -13.48
C SER A 693 1.67 8.07 -14.90
N PRO A 694 2.37 8.59 -15.92
CA PRO A 694 1.92 8.43 -17.31
C PRO A 694 2.03 6.99 -17.83
N HIS A 695 2.67 6.11 -17.09
CA HIS A 695 2.85 4.69 -17.42
C HIS A 695 1.72 3.80 -16.89
N ILE A 696 0.82 4.30 -16.05
CA ILE A 696 -0.29 3.52 -15.53
C ILE A 696 -1.29 3.26 -16.65
N SER A 697 -1.39 2.00 -17.05
CA SER A 697 -2.47 1.51 -17.93
C SER A 697 -3.70 1.16 -17.11
N VAL A 698 -4.88 1.22 -17.72
CA VAL A 698 -6.15 0.83 -17.08
C VAL A 698 -6.70 -0.40 -17.80
N LYS A 699 -7.00 -1.46 -17.05
CA LYS A 699 -7.71 -2.64 -17.55
C LYS A 699 -8.97 -2.87 -16.73
N SER A 700 -10.07 -3.21 -17.42
CA SER A 700 -11.35 -3.50 -16.77
C SER A 700 -11.59 -5.00 -16.68
N ILE A 701 -12.06 -5.45 -15.50
CA ILE A 701 -12.59 -6.79 -15.28
C ILE A 701 -14.10 -6.63 -15.08
N GLN A 702 -14.90 -7.24 -15.92
CA GLN A 702 -16.36 -7.06 -15.91
C GLN A 702 -17.12 -8.30 -15.42
N LEU A 703 -16.51 -9.50 -15.43
CA LEU A 703 -17.20 -10.71 -15.01
C LEU A 703 -17.43 -10.75 -13.51
N VAL A 704 -18.69 -10.79 -13.09
CA VAL A 704 -19.10 -10.87 -11.69
C VAL A 704 -19.52 -12.29 -11.36
N TYR A 705 -18.80 -12.92 -10.45
CA TYR A 705 -19.06 -14.31 -10.05
C TYR A 705 -19.81 -14.41 -8.72
N ARG A 706 -20.04 -13.28 -8.05
CA ARG A 706 -20.57 -13.26 -6.71
C ARG A 706 -22.06 -13.00 -6.63
N GLN A 707 -22.51 -11.92 -7.24
CA GLN A 707 -23.90 -11.49 -7.15
C GLN A 707 -24.83 -12.33 -8.01
N SER A 708 -26.03 -12.54 -7.51
CA SER A 708 -27.12 -13.08 -8.31
C SER A 708 -27.45 -12.14 -9.47
N ARG A 709 -28.02 -12.69 -10.52
CA ARG A 709 -28.47 -11.91 -11.69
C ARG A 709 -29.44 -10.80 -11.28
N THR A 710 -30.37 -11.11 -10.37
CA THR A 710 -31.38 -10.16 -9.88
C THR A 710 -30.73 -8.99 -9.14
N LEU A 711 -29.79 -9.25 -8.22
CA LEU A 711 -29.12 -8.17 -7.49
C LEU A 711 -28.16 -7.38 -8.38
N ASN A 712 -27.51 -8.00 -9.35
CA ASN A 712 -26.68 -7.28 -10.32
C ASN A 712 -27.53 -6.37 -11.22
N ALA A 713 -28.72 -6.82 -11.64
CA ALA A 713 -29.68 -5.99 -12.38
C ALA A 713 -30.15 -4.80 -11.52
N PHE A 714 -30.50 -5.05 -10.26
CA PHE A 714 -30.86 -3.99 -9.30
C PHE A 714 -29.74 -2.96 -9.11
N ALA A 715 -28.49 -3.39 -8.97
CA ALA A 715 -27.35 -2.50 -8.89
C ALA A 715 -27.18 -1.63 -10.16
N GLY A 716 -27.50 -2.18 -11.34
CA GLY A 716 -27.50 -1.45 -12.60
C GLY A 716 -28.61 -0.40 -12.69
N GLU A 717 -29.81 -0.72 -12.23
CA GLU A 717 -30.93 0.24 -12.14
C GLU A 717 -30.57 1.38 -11.16
N LEU A 718 -30.02 1.04 -9.99
CA LEU A 718 -29.60 2.00 -8.99
C LEU A 718 -28.53 2.97 -9.54
N LEU A 719 -27.51 2.45 -10.24
CA LEU A 719 -26.47 3.29 -10.84
C LEU A 719 -27.06 4.23 -11.91
N ARG A 720 -28.03 3.76 -12.68
CA ARG A 720 -28.71 4.59 -13.71
C ARG A 720 -29.44 5.77 -13.07
N GLU A 721 -30.18 5.52 -11.99
CA GLU A 721 -30.91 6.55 -11.26
C GLU A 721 -29.97 7.57 -10.57
N GLN A 722 -28.83 7.11 -10.09
CA GLN A 722 -27.80 7.94 -9.46
C GLN A 722 -26.87 8.67 -10.47
N GLY A 723 -27.03 8.42 -11.79
CA GLY A 723 -26.13 8.99 -12.80
C GLY A 723 -24.70 8.42 -12.76
N GLY A 724 -24.52 7.21 -12.25
CA GLY A 724 -23.23 6.52 -12.19
C GLY A 724 -22.74 5.99 -13.54
N ASP A 725 -21.51 5.53 -13.59
CA ASP A 725 -20.90 4.97 -14.79
C ASP A 725 -21.40 3.53 -15.04
N LEU A 726 -22.33 3.37 -15.98
CA LEU A 726 -22.88 2.07 -16.39
C LEU A 726 -21.85 1.19 -17.12
N SER A 727 -20.82 1.75 -17.73
CA SER A 727 -19.78 0.97 -18.40
C SER A 727 -18.93 0.15 -17.43
N ALA A 728 -18.94 0.54 -16.16
CA ALA A 728 -18.28 -0.17 -15.06
C ALA A 728 -19.20 -1.21 -14.38
N LEU A 729 -20.41 -1.42 -14.88
CA LEU A 729 -21.32 -2.45 -14.35
C LEU A 729 -20.80 -3.85 -14.69
N GLY A 730 -20.93 -4.76 -13.73
CA GLY A 730 -20.53 -6.15 -13.93
C GLY A 730 -21.53 -6.95 -14.79
N VAL A 731 -20.99 -7.93 -15.47
CA VAL A 731 -21.76 -8.90 -16.27
C VAL A 731 -21.71 -10.27 -15.56
N VAL A 732 -22.85 -10.81 -15.20
CA VAL A 732 -22.94 -12.18 -14.68
C VAL A 732 -22.81 -13.16 -15.86
N PRO A 733 -21.92 -14.18 -15.78
CA PRO A 733 -21.76 -15.17 -16.84
C PRO A 733 -23.10 -15.84 -17.22
N GLU A 734 -23.35 -16.06 -18.51
CA GLU A 734 -24.57 -16.73 -18.98
C GLU A 734 -24.74 -18.13 -18.42
N GLU A 735 -23.62 -18.81 -18.17
CA GLU A 735 -23.59 -20.16 -17.60
C GLU A 735 -23.93 -20.20 -16.10
N SER A 736 -24.01 -19.04 -15.41
CA SER A 736 -24.31 -18.98 -13.98
C SER A 736 -25.79 -19.31 -13.72
N ASN A 737 -26.04 -20.26 -12.84
CA ASN A 737 -27.37 -20.63 -12.37
C ASN A 737 -27.86 -19.76 -11.19
N HIS A 738 -27.06 -18.79 -10.74
CA HIS A 738 -27.38 -17.92 -9.63
C HIS A 738 -28.35 -16.81 -10.04
N ILE A 739 -29.63 -17.14 -10.15
CA ILE A 739 -30.69 -16.16 -10.49
C ILE A 739 -30.91 -15.23 -9.31
N GLY A 740 -31.04 -15.78 -8.09
CA GLY A 740 -31.30 -15.01 -6.87
C GLY A 740 -32.74 -14.53 -6.73
N VAL A 741 -32.98 -13.73 -5.70
CA VAL A 741 -34.30 -13.17 -5.36
C VAL A 741 -34.27 -11.65 -5.40
N LYS A 742 -35.46 -11.04 -5.55
CA LYS A 742 -35.57 -9.57 -5.48
C LYS A 742 -35.21 -9.04 -4.09
N PRO A 743 -34.68 -7.83 -3.98
CA PRO A 743 -34.57 -7.16 -2.69
C PRO A 743 -35.91 -7.02 -2.00
N VAL A 744 -35.95 -7.10 -0.67
CA VAL A 744 -37.18 -6.88 0.10
C VAL A 744 -37.11 -5.54 0.83
N LEU A 745 -38.27 -4.87 0.92
CA LEU A 745 -38.39 -3.53 1.49
C LEU A 745 -39.43 -3.52 2.61
N CYS A 746 -39.05 -2.91 3.76
CA CYS A 746 -39.94 -2.58 4.87
C CYS A 746 -40.01 -1.07 5.05
N GLU A 747 -41.19 -0.50 5.03
CA GLU A 747 -41.44 0.93 5.20
C GLU A 747 -42.34 1.23 6.40
N ASN A 748 -42.26 2.47 6.92
CA ASN A 748 -43.14 3.00 7.97
C ASN A 748 -43.16 2.11 9.23
N SER A 749 -42.04 1.44 9.50
CA SER A 749 -42.00 0.46 10.63
C SER A 749 -41.51 1.06 11.93
N GLY A 750 -40.89 2.24 11.91
CA GLY A 750 -40.21 2.77 13.09
C GLY A 750 -39.02 1.87 13.54
N PRO A 751 -38.17 2.32 14.46
CA PRO A 751 -36.91 1.60 14.79
C PRO A 751 -37.11 0.21 15.38
N ASP A 752 -38.05 0.03 16.34
CA ASP A 752 -38.21 -1.24 17.04
C ASP A 752 -38.89 -2.32 16.18
N ARG A 753 -39.93 -1.96 15.43
CA ARG A 753 -40.58 -2.88 14.50
C ARG A 753 -39.66 -3.29 13.34
N SER A 754 -38.78 -2.40 12.96
CA SER A 754 -37.74 -2.67 11.95
C SER A 754 -36.80 -3.79 12.36
N ILE A 755 -36.40 -3.84 13.63
CA ILE A 755 -35.50 -4.86 14.16
C ILE A 755 -36.19 -6.22 14.17
N ASN A 756 -37.46 -6.28 14.58
CA ASN A 756 -38.25 -7.52 14.53
C ASN A 756 -38.38 -8.04 13.10
N TRP A 757 -38.65 -7.15 12.14
CA TRP A 757 -38.70 -7.52 10.74
C TRP A 757 -37.37 -8.06 10.20
N ILE A 758 -36.22 -7.42 10.57
CA ILE A 758 -34.90 -7.94 10.22
C ILE A 758 -34.68 -9.32 10.81
N ALA A 759 -35.04 -9.55 12.08
CA ALA A 759 -34.93 -10.86 12.74
C ALA A 759 -35.76 -11.94 12.01
N GLU A 760 -37.00 -11.63 11.61
CA GLU A 760 -37.87 -12.52 10.85
C GLU A 760 -37.26 -12.89 9.50
N ARG A 761 -36.67 -11.91 8.79
CA ARG A 761 -36.00 -12.13 7.48
C ARG A 761 -34.70 -12.93 7.62
N ILE A 762 -33.97 -12.79 8.72
CA ILE A 762 -32.78 -13.60 9.00
C ILE A 762 -33.21 -15.08 9.20
N ILE A 763 -34.23 -15.33 9.98
CA ILE A 763 -34.77 -16.69 10.21
C ILE A 763 -35.28 -17.28 8.87
N GLU A 764 -35.91 -16.49 8.03
CA GLU A 764 -36.37 -16.92 6.71
C GLU A 764 -35.18 -17.37 5.83
N VAL A 765 -34.10 -16.59 5.78
CA VAL A 765 -32.88 -16.92 5.01
C VAL A 765 -32.27 -18.22 5.55
N GLU A 766 -32.14 -18.38 6.87
CA GLU A 766 -31.63 -19.61 7.49
C GLU A 766 -32.43 -20.85 7.06
N ARG A 767 -33.75 -20.77 7.08
CA ARG A 767 -34.63 -21.87 6.67
C ARG A 767 -34.47 -22.24 5.20
N VAL A 768 -34.36 -21.22 4.31
CA VAL A 768 -34.21 -21.44 2.87
C VAL A 768 -32.86 -22.07 2.55
N VAL A 769 -31.81 -21.63 3.22
CA VAL A 769 -30.43 -22.06 2.96
C VAL A 769 -30.08 -23.35 3.72
N GLN A 770 -30.86 -23.73 4.74
CA GLN A 770 -30.64 -24.87 5.66
C GLN A 770 -29.33 -24.80 6.47
N GLN A 771 -28.66 -23.65 6.43
CA GLN A 771 -27.48 -23.33 7.24
C GLN A 771 -27.40 -21.82 7.38
N LEU A 772 -26.80 -21.32 8.45
CA LEU A 772 -26.63 -19.87 8.61
C LEU A 772 -25.58 -19.36 7.61
N PRO A 773 -25.97 -18.53 6.62
CA PRO A 773 -24.98 -17.90 5.74
C PRO A 773 -24.32 -16.70 6.43
N THR A 774 -23.32 -16.08 5.79
CA THR A 774 -22.76 -14.82 6.27
C THR A 774 -23.78 -13.70 6.16
N ILE A 775 -24.07 -13.03 7.27
CA ILE A 775 -25.08 -11.96 7.36
C ILE A 775 -24.46 -10.68 7.93
N ALA A 776 -24.75 -9.55 7.26
CA ALA A 776 -24.46 -8.22 7.79
C ALA A 776 -25.72 -7.37 7.94
N VAL A 777 -25.79 -6.62 9.04
CA VAL A 777 -26.77 -5.55 9.25
C VAL A 777 -26.01 -4.22 9.20
N LEU A 778 -26.37 -3.35 8.27
CA LEU A 778 -25.74 -2.05 8.06
C LEU A 778 -26.57 -0.95 8.70
N VAL A 779 -25.91 -0.03 9.37
CA VAL A 779 -26.50 1.15 9.99
C VAL A 779 -25.85 2.43 9.48
N SER A 780 -26.49 3.57 9.70
CA SER A 780 -26.06 4.87 9.18
C SER A 780 -24.97 5.55 10.00
N SER A 781 -24.78 5.15 11.26
CA SER A 781 -23.81 5.77 12.19
C SER A 781 -23.24 4.78 13.17
N GLU A 782 -22.05 5.08 13.70
CA GLU A 782 -21.35 4.26 14.69
C GLU A 782 -22.16 4.07 15.98
N ASP A 783 -22.86 5.13 16.39
CA ASP A 783 -23.67 5.12 17.63
C ASP A 783 -24.84 4.13 17.59
N GLU A 784 -25.28 3.75 16.38
CA GLU A 784 -26.36 2.77 16.19
C GLU A 784 -25.87 1.33 16.23
N VAL A 785 -24.58 1.07 16.03
CA VAL A 785 -24.04 -0.29 15.87
C VAL A 785 -24.34 -1.15 17.09
N ARG A 786 -23.96 -0.69 18.28
CA ARG A 786 -24.19 -1.43 19.54
C ARG A 786 -25.68 -1.56 19.86
N LEU A 787 -26.43 -0.45 19.74
CA LEU A 787 -27.84 -0.42 20.07
C LEU A 787 -28.66 -1.42 19.24
N ILE A 788 -28.39 -1.47 17.92
CA ILE A 788 -29.11 -2.39 17.02
C ILE A 788 -28.66 -3.83 17.25
N ALA A 789 -27.35 -4.05 17.52
CA ALA A 789 -26.85 -5.38 17.82
C ALA A 789 -27.48 -5.97 19.10
N GLU A 790 -27.60 -5.20 20.18
CA GLU A 790 -28.20 -5.63 21.42
C GLU A 790 -29.71 -5.95 21.25
N LYS A 791 -30.45 -5.10 20.56
CA LYS A 791 -31.87 -5.33 20.30
C LYS A 791 -32.11 -6.52 19.39
N LEU A 792 -31.33 -6.67 18.32
CA LEU A 792 -31.42 -7.81 17.41
C LEU A 792 -31.03 -9.11 18.10
N SER A 793 -30.01 -9.09 18.95
CA SER A 793 -29.64 -10.25 19.78
C SER A 793 -30.80 -10.72 20.63
N SER A 794 -31.52 -9.78 21.29
CA SER A 794 -32.71 -10.13 22.09
C SER A 794 -33.84 -10.77 21.26
N CYS A 795 -34.02 -10.32 20.00
CA CYS A 795 -35.04 -10.92 19.11
C CYS A 795 -34.66 -12.32 18.62
N LEU A 796 -33.36 -12.63 18.52
CA LEU A 796 -32.84 -13.90 17.99
C LEU A 796 -32.39 -14.89 19.07
N GLU A 797 -32.50 -14.53 20.35
CA GLU A 797 -32.11 -15.40 21.49
C GLU A 797 -32.81 -16.76 21.46
N GLY A 798 -34.10 -16.78 21.06
CA GLY A 798 -34.90 -17.99 20.96
C GLY A 798 -34.50 -19.01 19.89
N VAL A 799 -33.70 -18.59 18.92
CA VAL A 799 -33.19 -19.41 17.78
C VAL A 799 -31.68 -19.67 17.86
N ASN A 800 -31.05 -19.33 18.98
CA ASN A 800 -29.61 -19.54 19.21
C ASN A 800 -28.69 -18.91 18.15
N LEU A 801 -29.08 -17.76 17.59
CA LEU A 801 -28.26 -17.00 16.65
C LEU A 801 -27.55 -15.86 17.38
N ARG A 802 -26.25 -15.78 17.20
CA ARG A 802 -25.41 -14.77 17.85
C ARG A 802 -25.27 -13.52 16.99
N VAL A 803 -25.47 -12.35 17.63
CA VAL A 803 -25.28 -11.04 16.99
C VAL A 803 -24.10 -10.33 17.62
N VAL A 804 -23.23 -9.73 16.81
CA VAL A 804 -22.01 -9.06 17.23
C VAL A 804 -21.97 -7.63 16.71
N ALA A 805 -21.72 -6.67 17.59
CA ALA A 805 -21.46 -5.28 17.24
C ALA A 805 -20.01 -5.11 16.77
N CYS A 806 -19.82 -4.61 15.56
CA CYS A 806 -18.51 -4.37 14.94
C CYS A 806 -18.17 -2.87 14.95
N GLU A 807 -17.92 -2.32 16.14
CA GLU A 807 -17.61 -0.91 16.35
C GLU A 807 -16.22 -0.56 15.77
N GLY A 808 -16.08 0.66 15.22
CA GLY A 808 -14.82 1.12 14.62
C GLY A 808 -14.36 0.32 13.40
N GLY A 809 -15.20 -0.58 12.87
CA GLY A 809 -14.86 -1.52 11.82
C GLY A 809 -14.00 -2.69 12.29
N GLU A 810 -13.94 -2.97 13.59
CA GLU A 810 -13.31 -4.19 14.10
C GLU A 810 -14.26 -5.38 13.89
N VAL A 811 -13.76 -6.45 13.26
CA VAL A 811 -14.53 -7.69 13.15
C VAL A 811 -14.30 -8.54 14.39
N LEU A 812 -15.34 -8.66 15.16
CA LEU A 812 -15.41 -9.54 16.30
C LEU A 812 -16.27 -10.77 15.97
N GLY A 813 -16.09 -11.84 16.70
CA GLY A 813 -16.92 -13.04 16.61
C GLY A 813 -16.43 -14.10 15.62
N GLU A 814 -17.18 -15.20 15.54
CA GLU A 814 -16.89 -16.37 14.72
C GLU A 814 -17.49 -16.23 13.30
N GLY A 815 -17.11 -17.12 12.38
CA GLY A 815 -17.56 -17.08 10.97
C GLY A 815 -19.07 -16.99 10.78
N THR A 816 -19.81 -17.66 11.64
CA THR A 816 -21.28 -17.80 11.61
C THR A 816 -22.04 -16.68 12.33
N ASP A 817 -21.38 -15.73 12.98
CA ASP A 817 -22.07 -14.64 13.70
C ASP A 817 -22.72 -13.63 12.75
N ILE A 818 -23.88 -13.11 13.12
CA ILE A 818 -24.53 -11.98 12.47
C ILE A 818 -23.82 -10.70 12.93
N ARG A 819 -23.40 -9.86 12.00
CA ARG A 819 -22.58 -8.68 12.31
C ARG A 819 -23.29 -7.40 11.98
N VAL A 820 -23.22 -6.44 12.92
CA VAL A 820 -23.74 -5.09 12.73
C VAL A 820 -22.60 -4.12 12.50
N PHE A 821 -22.65 -3.36 11.40
CA PHE A 821 -21.60 -2.41 11.00
C PHE A 821 -22.16 -1.02 10.67
N ASP A 822 -21.40 0.02 10.95
CA ASP A 822 -21.58 1.29 10.24
C ASP A 822 -21.18 1.09 8.74
N VAL A 823 -22.03 1.54 7.84
CA VAL A 823 -21.84 1.40 6.37
C VAL A 823 -20.50 1.93 5.87
N LYS A 824 -19.92 2.90 6.55
CA LYS A 824 -18.59 3.46 6.19
C LYS A 824 -17.45 2.44 6.28
N HIS A 825 -17.63 1.35 7.04
CA HIS A 825 -16.61 0.31 7.23
C HIS A 825 -16.81 -0.95 6.37
N ILE A 826 -17.94 -1.04 5.65
CA ILE A 826 -18.34 -2.27 4.95
C ILE A 826 -17.59 -2.53 3.64
N LYS A 827 -16.93 -1.50 3.09
CA LYS A 827 -16.28 -1.62 1.79
C LYS A 827 -15.18 -2.70 1.80
N GLY A 828 -15.15 -3.51 0.72
CA GLY A 828 -14.22 -4.65 0.59
C GLY A 828 -14.68 -5.93 1.26
N LEU A 829 -15.74 -5.89 2.10
CA LEU A 829 -16.36 -7.08 2.67
C LEU A 829 -17.45 -7.63 1.77
N GLU A 830 -17.84 -8.88 2.00
CA GLU A 830 -18.85 -9.58 1.22
C GLU A 830 -19.67 -10.52 2.09
N PHE A 831 -20.99 -10.51 1.90
CA PHE A 831 -21.94 -11.31 2.66
C PHE A 831 -22.93 -12.00 1.74
N GLU A 832 -23.47 -13.11 2.17
CA GLU A 832 -24.58 -13.78 1.47
C GLU A 832 -25.86 -12.97 1.59
N ALA A 833 -26.14 -12.44 2.80
CA ALA A 833 -27.28 -11.59 3.07
C ALA A 833 -26.85 -10.26 3.69
N VAL A 834 -27.46 -9.16 3.23
CA VAL A 834 -27.27 -7.81 3.78
C VAL A 834 -28.60 -7.21 4.12
N PHE A 835 -28.73 -6.68 5.33
CA PHE A 835 -29.85 -5.87 5.77
C PHE A 835 -29.39 -4.44 6.02
N PHE A 836 -30.07 -3.46 5.43
CA PHE A 836 -29.70 -2.07 5.61
C PHE A 836 -30.81 -1.34 6.37
N ALA A 837 -30.55 -0.99 7.64
CA ALA A 837 -31.50 -0.35 8.53
C ALA A 837 -31.45 1.18 8.43
N GLY A 838 -32.64 1.81 8.42
CA GLY A 838 -32.77 3.27 8.48
C GLY A 838 -32.22 4.03 7.27
N ILE A 839 -32.44 3.52 6.05
CA ILE A 839 -31.96 4.17 4.81
C ILE A 839 -32.55 5.57 4.63
N ASP A 840 -33.82 5.80 5.04
CA ASP A 840 -34.47 7.12 5.03
C ASP A 840 -33.83 8.09 6.03
N LYS A 841 -33.38 7.61 7.17
CA LYS A 841 -32.59 8.39 8.13
C LYS A 841 -31.25 8.79 7.53
N MET A 842 -30.54 7.85 6.90
CA MET A 842 -29.27 8.14 6.25
C MET A 842 -29.41 9.17 5.13
N ALA A 843 -30.48 9.10 4.33
CA ALA A 843 -30.76 10.07 3.28
C ALA A 843 -30.97 11.49 3.82
N ARG A 844 -31.59 11.62 5.01
CA ARG A 844 -31.77 12.93 5.69
C ARG A 844 -30.48 13.43 6.33
N ASP A 845 -29.78 12.56 7.05
CA ASP A 845 -28.64 12.94 7.89
C ASP A 845 -27.35 13.15 7.07
N LYS A 846 -27.21 12.43 5.96
CA LYS A 846 -26.01 12.43 5.11
C LYS A 846 -26.36 12.49 3.60
N PRO A 847 -27.09 13.54 3.15
CA PRO A 847 -27.57 13.61 1.75
C PRO A 847 -26.43 13.53 0.71
N ASP A 848 -25.28 14.17 0.98
CA ASP A 848 -24.13 14.19 0.06
C ASP A 848 -23.41 12.83 -0.09
N LEU A 849 -23.62 11.94 0.88
CA LEU A 849 -22.97 10.61 0.92
C LEU A 849 -23.97 9.47 0.69
N PHE A 850 -25.27 9.77 0.70
CA PHE A 850 -26.33 8.78 0.65
C PHE A 850 -26.18 7.82 -0.53
N ASP A 851 -26.12 8.35 -1.74
CA ASP A 851 -26.03 7.54 -2.96
C ASP A 851 -24.84 6.58 -2.95
N ARG A 852 -23.68 7.05 -2.46
CA ARG A 852 -22.46 6.24 -2.39
C ARG A 852 -22.56 5.15 -1.33
N TYR A 853 -23.00 5.50 -0.12
CA TYR A 853 -23.16 4.54 0.96
C TYR A 853 -24.22 3.49 0.64
N PHE A 854 -25.31 3.92 0.00
CA PHE A 854 -26.37 3.02 -0.41
C PHE A 854 -25.89 2.05 -1.50
N TYR A 855 -25.22 2.54 -2.53
CA TYR A 855 -24.64 1.68 -3.57
C TYR A 855 -23.58 0.71 -3.00
N VAL A 856 -22.67 1.20 -2.17
CA VAL A 856 -21.64 0.34 -1.54
C VAL A 856 -22.29 -0.71 -0.65
N GLY A 857 -23.24 -0.34 0.20
CA GLY A 857 -23.90 -1.28 1.12
C GLY A 857 -24.70 -2.35 0.38
N THR A 858 -25.53 -1.97 -0.60
CA THR A 858 -26.36 -2.90 -1.38
C THR A 858 -25.53 -3.87 -2.21
N THR A 859 -24.40 -3.40 -2.78
CA THR A 859 -23.49 -4.26 -3.56
C THR A 859 -22.65 -5.23 -2.71
N ARG A 860 -22.79 -5.22 -1.38
CA ARG A 860 -22.17 -6.24 -0.50
C ARG A 860 -22.96 -7.55 -0.44
N ALA A 861 -24.24 -7.52 -0.81
CA ALA A 861 -25.10 -8.70 -0.85
C ALA A 861 -24.77 -9.59 -2.06
N ALA A 862 -24.66 -10.89 -1.83
CA ALA A 862 -24.52 -11.86 -2.90
C ALA A 862 -25.90 -12.36 -3.39
N THR A 863 -26.80 -12.73 -2.49
CA THR A 863 -28.10 -13.33 -2.83
C THR A 863 -29.30 -12.61 -2.20
N TYR A 864 -29.19 -12.19 -0.92
CA TYR A 864 -30.31 -11.64 -0.16
C TYR A 864 -30.04 -10.19 0.24
N LEU A 865 -30.96 -9.29 -0.08
CA LEU A 865 -30.87 -7.87 0.28
C LEU A 865 -32.19 -7.41 0.91
N GLY A 866 -32.15 -7.02 2.19
CA GLY A 866 -33.28 -6.45 2.92
C GLY A 866 -33.05 -4.96 3.20
N LEU A 867 -34.02 -4.13 2.86
CA LEU A 867 -33.96 -2.68 3.05
C LEU A 867 -35.02 -2.22 4.02
N VAL A 868 -34.68 -1.34 4.96
CA VAL A 868 -35.59 -0.87 6.00
C VAL A 868 -35.60 0.66 6.06
N CYS A 869 -36.78 1.25 5.90
CA CYS A 869 -37.08 2.64 6.17
C CYS A 869 -37.86 2.76 7.46
N TYR A 870 -37.39 3.57 8.38
CA TYR A 870 -38.17 3.91 9.60
C TYR A 870 -39.44 4.71 9.25
N GLY A 871 -39.33 5.56 8.23
CA GLY A 871 -40.45 6.25 7.58
C GLY A 871 -40.67 5.75 6.16
N SER A 872 -40.96 6.66 5.24
CA SER A 872 -41.16 6.36 3.82
C SER A 872 -39.85 6.18 3.06
N LEU A 873 -39.92 5.50 1.92
CA LEU A 873 -38.79 5.36 0.99
C LEU A 873 -38.27 6.77 0.57
N PRO A 874 -36.93 6.99 0.54
CA PRO A 874 -36.36 8.22 0.01
C PRO A 874 -36.82 8.50 -1.43
N VAL A 875 -37.10 9.77 -1.76
CA VAL A 875 -37.60 10.18 -3.08
C VAL A 875 -36.66 9.77 -4.21
N SER A 876 -35.34 9.77 -3.98
CA SER A 876 -34.35 9.31 -4.95
C SER A 876 -34.44 7.82 -5.29
N LEU A 877 -35.08 7.00 -4.44
CA LEU A 877 -35.27 5.55 -4.64
C LEU A 877 -36.67 5.19 -5.11
N GLU A 878 -37.62 6.14 -5.19
CA GLU A 878 -38.99 5.88 -5.69
C GLU A 878 -39.04 5.25 -7.08
N PRO A 879 -38.19 5.59 -8.06
CA PRO A 879 -38.16 4.91 -9.37
C PRO A 879 -37.91 3.39 -9.26
N LEU A 880 -37.21 2.95 -8.22
CA LEU A 880 -36.85 1.55 -7.97
C LEU A 880 -37.92 0.76 -7.20
N ARG A 881 -39.04 1.37 -6.86
CA ARG A 881 -40.08 0.74 -6.02
C ARG A 881 -40.58 -0.63 -6.54
N ASN A 882 -40.68 -0.79 -7.86
CA ASN A 882 -41.11 -2.03 -8.49
C ASN A 882 -40.05 -3.16 -8.43
N SER A 883 -38.83 -2.84 -8.08
CA SER A 883 -37.74 -3.80 -7.95
C SER A 883 -37.70 -4.45 -6.55
N PHE A 884 -38.62 -4.06 -5.65
CA PHE A 884 -38.71 -4.60 -4.30
C PHE A 884 -39.91 -5.52 -4.12
N ASP A 885 -39.72 -6.56 -3.32
CA ASP A 885 -40.80 -7.41 -2.77
C ASP A 885 -40.96 -7.15 -1.26
N SER A 886 -42.03 -7.66 -0.64
CA SER A 886 -42.28 -7.50 0.80
C SER A 886 -41.66 -8.61 1.66
N SER A 887 -41.43 -9.79 1.08
CA SER A 887 -40.82 -10.95 1.73
C SER A 887 -40.27 -11.91 0.68
N TRP A 888 -39.32 -12.76 1.08
CA TRP A 888 -38.89 -13.88 0.26
C TRP A 888 -39.80 -15.09 0.60
N GLN A 889 -40.84 -15.29 -0.16
CA GLN A 889 -41.68 -16.46 0.06
C GLN A 889 -40.90 -17.73 -0.30
N ALA A 890 -40.85 -18.67 0.65
CA ALA A 890 -40.35 -20.02 0.46
C ALA A 890 -41.29 -20.84 -0.43
#